data_734151caa8e078a98bd51883f18f2876
#
_entry.id   734151caa8e078a98bd51883f18f2876
#
_cell.length_a   1.000
_cell.length_b   1.000
_cell.length_c   1.000
_cell.angle_alpha   90.00
_cell.angle_beta   90.00
_cell.angle_gamma   90.00
#
_symmetry.space_group_name_H-M   'P 1'
#
loop_
_entity.id
_entity.type
_entity.pdbx_description
1 polymer ?
#
loop_
_entity_poly.entity_id
_entity_poly.type
_entity_poly.pdbx_seq_one_letter_code
_entity_poly.pdbx_strand_id
1 'polypeptide(L)'
;MSDTPETPENTDEMPRERPVYDGASISITAEMKTSYLDYAMSVIVSRAIPDLRDGLKPVHRRILYAMHEAGNSHDKPYRKSARAVGDVMGKYHPHGDSAIYDALARMAQDFSMSLPLLDGQGNFGSMDGDRPAAMRYTEVRMDKPAAYMLQDIDKETVDFQDNYDGKDREPTVLPARFPNMLVNGAGGIAVGMATNIPPHNLGEVIDACLGLIENPDLTSEDLIEYIPGPDFPTGGILLGRSGARKAYLEGRGSVIMRSKTHTEEIRKDRFAIIISEIPYQVNKSAMIDRIAEAARDKKIEGISHVQDESDRNGVRVVIELKRDATAEVVLNQLFRFTPMQTYFGCNMLALNGGRPETLTLRRFLTSFLDFREDVVIRRTAFELRKARDRAHVLCGLAVAVSNVDEVVATIRASADAPSARAALMTRAWPAKEILPFIKLIDDPTHPANADGTYNLSEIQARAILELRLQRLTQLGVKEVTDELEELAGKIKEYLIILGSRERIMDIITNELQECKDLFAVPRRTEIVDWSGDMEDEDLIESQDMVVTVTETGYIKRTALADFRAQKRGGKGVSGGSLKEDDVVTTLFVANTHTQLSFFTTDGMVYKLKTWRLPQGSRTSKGKAIVNILPIPTGVSIAAIMPVDRDEKDWDDLQIVFATSAGTVRRNKLSDFTNVMRNGKIAMKFEGENEDVELINARICSNDDDVMLVTNSGRAIRFPSTDVRVFNSRASLGVRGIKLQGDDKIVSMSVIRHFKAEADERAAYLKMRRAMAGLADDAEIEDEDVPAGSITQERYAEMSAVENLILTITDGGSGKLSSSHDYPVRGRGGMGVTAMDKAMRGGEIVASFPVEMDDQIMLATSKGQSIRVPVEGISFRSRSAGGVKVFNTGKNEVVVSVAYIADQADEDEDGEGDAAEA
;
A
#
# COMPACT_ATOMS: atom_id res chain seq x y z
N MET A 1 42.46 73.44 -23.66
CA MET A 1 41.53 74.52 -23.35
C MET A 1 40.40 73.77 -22.67
N SER A 2 40.51 73.42 -21.37
CA SER A 2 40.28 74.29 -20.18
C SER A 2 38.85 74.84 -20.22
N ASP A 3 38.00 74.30 -19.41
CA ASP A 3 37.22 75.06 -18.45
C ASP A 3 36.47 74.11 -17.53
N THR A 4 36.91 74.06 -16.30
CA THR A 4 36.21 73.65 -15.11
C THR A 4 35.32 74.78 -14.63
N PRO A 5 34.12 74.59 -14.18
CA PRO A 5 33.44 75.46 -13.24
C PRO A 5 33.43 74.90 -11.83
N GLU A 6 33.70 75.85 -10.98
CA GLU A 6 33.86 75.83 -9.52
C GLU A 6 32.65 75.34 -8.79
N THR A 7 32.94 74.64 -7.69
CA THR A 7 32.06 74.31 -6.57
C THR A 7 31.60 75.52 -5.82
N PRO A 8 30.35 75.77 -5.51
CA PRO A 8 29.95 76.70 -4.44
C PRO A 8 29.99 76.03 -3.09
N GLU A 9 30.48 76.81 -2.18
CA GLU A 9 30.70 76.61 -0.80
C GLU A 9 29.42 76.29 -0.02
N ASN A 10 29.60 75.31 0.89
CA ASN A 10 29.09 75.13 2.22
C ASN A 10 28.15 76.23 2.75
N THR A 11 26.88 75.91 2.88
CA THR A 11 25.98 76.55 3.81
C THR A 11 25.65 75.59 4.94
N ASP A 12 25.99 75.98 6.16
CA ASP A 12 25.69 75.38 7.44
C ASP A 12 24.22 74.84 7.48
N GLU A 13 24.03 73.59 7.25
CA GLU A 13 22.82 72.91 7.71
C GLU A 13 23.02 72.54 9.21
N MET A 14 22.34 73.32 10.08
CA MET A 14 22.15 72.93 11.46
C MET A 14 21.70 71.51 11.56
N PRO A 15 22.20 70.68 12.50
CA PRO A 15 21.74 69.33 12.68
C PRO A 15 20.24 69.36 13.01
N ARG A 16 19.41 68.78 12.11
CA ARG A 16 18.02 68.49 12.42
C ARG A 16 18.04 67.56 13.63
N GLU A 17 17.63 68.03 14.78
CA GLU A 17 17.36 67.23 15.96
C GLU A 17 16.39 66.08 15.53
N ARG A 18 16.88 64.86 15.59
CA ARG A 18 16.01 63.72 15.45
C ARG A 18 14.98 63.81 16.58
N PRO A 19 13.68 63.64 16.32
CA PRO A 19 12.69 63.61 17.37
C PRO A 19 13.13 62.59 18.39
N VAL A 20 13.33 63.04 19.65
CA VAL A 20 13.56 62.15 20.78
C VAL A 20 12.27 61.34 20.92
N TYR A 21 12.33 60.11 20.55
CA TYR A 21 11.27 59.14 20.84
C TYR A 21 11.31 58.88 22.34
N ASP A 22 10.39 59.50 23.07
CA ASP A 22 10.20 59.32 24.50
C ASP A 22 9.32 58.09 24.77
N GLY A 23 9.61 57.00 24.08
CA GLY A 23 8.96 55.71 24.21
C GLY A 23 9.79 54.76 25.06
N ALA A 24 9.17 54.16 26.03
CA ALA A 24 9.78 53.08 26.80
C ALA A 24 10.45 52.07 25.85
N SER A 25 11.74 51.79 26.03
CA SER A 25 12.49 50.85 25.22
C SER A 25 11.93 49.45 25.46
N ILE A 26 11.24 48.88 24.44
CA ILE A 26 10.73 47.51 24.46
C ILE A 26 11.87 46.59 24.00
N SER A 27 12.14 45.55 24.76
CA SER A 27 13.10 44.53 24.36
C SER A 27 12.66 43.91 23.03
N ILE A 28 13.50 43.93 22.02
CA ILE A 28 13.23 43.33 20.73
C ILE A 28 12.85 41.84 20.85
N THR A 29 13.42 41.14 21.84
CA THR A 29 13.10 39.75 22.15
C THR A 29 11.68 39.61 22.71
N ALA A 30 11.23 40.53 23.53
CA ALA A 30 9.87 40.52 24.06
C ALA A 30 8.85 40.85 22.98
N GLU A 31 9.12 41.90 22.20
CA GLU A 31 8.26 42.30 21.08
C GLU A 31 8.14 41.19 20.02
N MET A 32 9.27 40.60 19.60
CA MET A 32 9.25 39.48 18.67
C MET A 32 8.48 38.26 19.20
N LYS A 33 8.60 37.93 20.49
CA LYS A 33 7.82 36.84 21.10
C LYS A 33 6.33 37.12 21.05
N THR A 34 5.91 38.30 21.42
CA THR A 34 4.49 38.71 21.41
C THR A 34 3.94 38.74 19.99
N SER A 35 4.59 39.46 19.10
CA SER A 35 4.16 39.59 17.69
C SER A 35 4.16 38.26 16.95
N TYR A 36 5.13 37.37 17.24
CA TYR A 36 5.16 36.05 16.64
C TYR A 36 4.05 35.14 17.18
N LEU A 37 3.75 35.23 18.48
CA LEU A 37 2.61 34.51 19.07
C LEU A 37 1.29 34.99 18.49
N ASP A 38 1.08 36.30 18.37
CA ASP A 38 -0.14 36.88 17.81
C ASP A 38 -0.30 36.48 16.34
N TYR A 39 0.78 36.51 15.56
CA TYR A 39 0.80 36.02 14.20
C TYR A 39 0.48 34.52 14.11
N ALA A 40 1.13 33.70 14.93
CA ALA A 40 0.90 32.26 14.99
C ALA A 40 -0.56 31.94 15.35
N MET A 41 -1.10 32.60 16.37
CA MET A 41 -2.49 32.46 16.80
C MET A 41 -3.46 32.86 15.66
N SER A 42 -3.20 33.97 15.00
CA SER A 42 -4.01 34.42 13.86
C SER A 42 -3.97 33.39 12.70
N VAL A 43 -2.81 32.88 12.36
CA VAL A 43 -2.67 31.86 11.29
C VAL A 43 -3.37 30.56 11.68
N ILE A 44 -3.29 30.13 12.93
CA ILE A 44 -3.94 28.90 13.43
C ILE A 44 -5.46 29.07 13.41
N VAL A 45 -5.99 30.08 14.12
CA VAL A 45 -7.42 30.21 14.40
C VAL A 45 -8.19 30.84 13.23
N SER A 46 -7.58 31.85 12.55
CA SER A 46 -8.31 32.67 11.56
C SER A 46 -7.94 32.38 10.12
N ARG A 47 -7.11 31.37 9.84
CA ARG A 47 -6.68 31.12 8.45
C ARG A 47 -6.57 29.64 8.05
N ALA A 48 -5.73 28.84 8.75
CA ALA A 48 -5.25 27.57 8.21
C ALA A 48 -6.04 26.36 8.71
N ILE A 49 -6.47 26.36 9.97
CA ILE A 49 -7.15 25.23 10.60
C ILE A 49 -8.66 25.41 10.52
N PRO A 50 -9.43 24.42 10.06
CA PRO A 50 -10.87 24.50 9.98
C PRO A 50 -11.53 24.33 11.35
N ASP A 51 -12.75 24.89 11.49
CA ASP A 51 -13.60 24.70 12.67
C ASP A 51 -14.24 23.31 12.62
N LEU A 52 -14.23 22.62 13.76
CA LEU A 52 -14.75 21.27 13.89
C LEU A 52 -16.23 21.16 13.54
N ARG A 53 -17.01 22.20 13.85
CA ARG A 53 -18.47 22.23 13.75
C ARG A 53 -18.98 22.25 12.30
N ASP A 54 -18.36 23.05 11.41
CA ASP A 54 -18.77 23.18 10.02
C ASP A 54 -17.73 22.67 9.00
N GLY A 55 -16.52 22.31 9.45
CA GLY A 55 -15.45 21.81 8.60
C GLY A 55 -14.82 22.84 7.67
N LEU A 56 -15.09 24.13 7.89
CA LEU A 56 -14.69 25.19 6.98
C LEU A 56 -13.58 26.05 7.55
N LYS A 57 -12.68 26.49 6.67
CA LYS A 57 -11.79 27.61 6.95
C LYS A 57 -12.57 28.92 6.79
N PRO A 58 -12.11 30.02 7.40
CA PRO A 58 -12.78 31.30 7.30
C PRO A 58 -13.07 31.75 5.85
N VAL A 59 -12.13 31.52 4.92
CA VAL A 59 -12.32 31.88 3.50
C VAL A 59 -13.48 31.13 2.86
N HIS A 60 -13.60 29.81 3.11
CA HIS A 60 -14.70 29.01 2.55
C HIS A 60 -16.05 29.43 3.13
N ARG A 61 -16.12 29.67 4.45
CA ARG A 61 -17.32 30.13 5.15
C ARG A 61 -17.78 31.48 4.60
N ARG A 62 -16.86 32.42 4.41
CA ARG A 62 -17.13 33.74 3.85
C ARG A 62 -17.63 33.68 2.40
N ILE A 63 -17.08 32.77 1.58
CA ILE A 63 -17.57 32.55 0.20
C ILE A 63 -19.02 32.10 0.21
N LEU A 64 -19.34 31.06 0.99
CA LEU A 64 -20.69 30.50 1.05
C LEU A 64 -21.68 31.53 1.62
N TYR A 65 -21.29 32.25 2.67
CA TYR A 65 -22.15 33.26 3.28
C TYR A 65 -22.40 34.47 2.35
N ALA A 66 -21.37 34.97 1.67
CA ALA A 66 -21.52 36.05 0.69
C ALA A 66 -22.43 35.67 -0.49
N MET A 67 -22.32 34.41 -0.96
CA MET A 67 -23.17 33.91 -2.04
C MET A 67 -24.62 33.72 -1.56
N HIS A 68 -24.82 33.33 -0.31
CA HIS A 68 -26.16 33.25 0.32
C HIS A 68 -26.81 34.63 0.41
N GLU A 69 -26.13 35.63 0.97
CA GLU A 69 -26.60 37.01 1.06
C GLU A 69 -26.93 37.62 -0.32
N ALA A 70 -26.09 37.28 -1.32
CA ALA A 70 -26.35 37.69 -2.70
C ALA A 70 -27.51 36.94 -3.36
N GLY A 71 -28.11 35.93 -2.71
CA GLY A 71 -29.17 35.09 -3.27
C GLY A 71 -28.74 34.26 -4.46
N ASN A 72 -27.48 33.79 -4.45
CA ASN A 72 -26.88 32.95 -5.52
C ASN A 72 -27.04 31.45 -5.18
N SER A 73 -28.28 31.01 -5.00
CA SER A 73 -28.65 29.65 -4.64
C SER A 73 -28.70 28.71 -5.85
N HIS A 74 -28.77 27.39 -5.58
CA HIS A 74 -28.76 26.31 -6.59
C HIS A 74 -29.92 26.39 -7.62
N ASP A 75 -31.05 27.02 -7.25
CA ASP A 75 -32.23 27.20 -8.08
C ASP A 75 -32.17 28.46 -8.96
N LYS A 76 -31.15 29.28 -8.81
CA LYS A 76 -30.95 30.52 -9.56
C LYS A 76 -29.97 30.34 -10.70
N PRO A 77 -30.00 31.27 -11.71
CA PRO A 77 -29.00 31.28 -12.78
C PRO A 77 -27.60 31.46 -12.25
N TYR A 78 -26.62 30.88 -12.95
CA TYR A 78 -25.19 31.09 -12.67
C TYR A 78 -24.82 32.57 -12.72
N ARG A 79 -23.86 32.97 -11.91
CA ARG A 79 -23.27 34.30 -11.89
C ARG A 79 -21.77 34.23 -12.16
N LYS A 80 -21.20 35.27 -12.75
CA LYS A 80 -19.75 35.36 -12.98
C LYS A 80 -18.99 35.16 -11.67
N SER A 81 -17.98 34.27 -11.66
CA SER A 81 -17.15 34.02 -10.48
C SER A 81 -16.48 35.29 -9.97
N ALA A 82 -16.08 36.19 -10.87
CA ALA A 82 -15.50 37.49 -10.52
C ALA A 82 -16.45 38.34 -9.63
N ARG A 83 -17.77 38.21 -9.77
CA ARG A 83 -18.71 38.90 -8.91
C ARG A 83 -18.73 38.34 -7.52
N ALA A 84 -18.83 37.02 -7.39
CA ALA A 84 -18.78 36.34 -6.09
C ALA A 84 -17.48 36.65 -5.34
N VAL A 85 -16.33 36.60 -6.03
CA VAL A 85 -15.01 36.96 -5.47
C VAL A 85 -14.97 38.42 -5.03
N GLY A 86 -15.52 39.35 -5.84
CA GLY A 86 -15.61 40.75 -5.49
C GLY A 86 -16.45 41.03 -4.24
N ASP A 87 -17.62 40.39 -4.13
CA ASP A 87 -18.49 40.52 -2.97
C ASP A 87 -17.81 40.01 -1.69
N VAL A 88 -17.10 38.86 -1.77
CA VAL A 88 -16.33 38.30 -0.64
C VAL A 88 -15.20 39.20 -0.23
N MET A 89 -14.40 39.69 -1.19
CA MET A 89 -13.25 40.56 -0.93
C MET A 89 -13.68 41.89 -0.33
N GLY A 90 -14.75 42.48 -0.87
CA GLY A 90 -15.21 43.80 -0.44
C GLY A 90 -15.86 43.81 0.93
N LYS A 91 -16.57 42.73 1.33
CA LYS A 91 -17.36 42.72 2.56
C LYS A 91 -16.69 41.93 3.70
N TYR A 92 -16.04 40.82 3.40
CA TYR A 92 -15.67 39.85 4.46
C TYR A 92 -14.19 39.45 4.51
N HIS A 93 -13.50 39.39 3.37
CA HIS A 93 -12.15 38.81 3.30
C HIS A 93 -11.14 39.75 2.62
N PRO A 94 -10.45 40.62 3.37
CA PRO A 94 -9.56 41.67 2.81
C PRO A 94 -8.21 41.07 2.40
N HIS A 95 -8.21 40.10 1.48
CA HIS A 95 -7.04 39.46 0.93
C HIS A 95 -7.09 39.41 -0.60
N GLY A 96 -6.03 38.92 -1.27
CA GLY A 96 -5.96 38.85 -2.72
C GLY A 96 -7.09 38.01 -3.35
N ASP A 97 -7.63 38.53 -4.45
CA ASP A 97 -8.71 37.92 -5.23
C ASP A 97 -8.38 36.53 -5.76
N SER A 98 -7.14 36.28 -6.12
CA SER A 98 -6.67 34.97 -6.58
C SER A 98 -6.81 33.89 -5.50
N ALA A 99 -6.46 34.20 -4.24
CA ALA A 99 -6.61 33.23 -3.16
C ALA A 99 -8.08 32.88 -2.87
N ILE A 100 -8.97 33.88 -2.98
CA ILE A 100 -10.42 33.68 -2.83
C ILE A 100 -10.95 32.84 -4.02
N TYR A 101 -10.50 33.12 -5.23
CA TYR A 101 -10.90 32.38 -6.42
C TYR A 101 -10.42 30.95 -6.41
N ASP A 102 -9.18 30.68 -5.98
CA ASP A 102 -8.65 29.32 -5.86
C ASP A 102 -9.44 28.50 -4.84
N ALA A 103 -9.81 29.11 -3.71
CA ALA A 103 -10.68 28.47 -2.71
C ALA A 103 -12.07 28.19 -3.26
N LEU A 104 -12.66 29.13 -3.99
CA LEU A 104 -13.95 29.00 -4.66
C LEU A 104 -13.91 27.88 -5.71
N ALA A 105 -12.89 27.86 -6.55
CA ALA A 105 -12.72 26.86 -7.59
C ALA A 105 -12.59 25.45 -7.00
N ARG A 106 -11.82 25.30 -5.92
CA ARG A 106 -11.69 24.01 -5.24
C ARG A 106 -13.00 23.45 -4.71
N MET A 107 -13.90 24.32 -4.21
CA MET A 107 -15.23 23.90 -3.73
C MET A 107 -16.18 23.46 -4.87
N ALA A 108 -15.86 23.75 -6.13
CA ALA A 108 -16.62 23.33 -7.30
C ALA A 108 -15.99 22.11 -8.03
N GLN A 109 -14.83 21.60 -7.56
CA GLN A 109 -14.14 20.47 -8.18
C GLN A 109 -14.62 19.15 -7.60
N ASP A 110 -15.18 18.28 -8.43
CA ASP A 110 -15.67 16.94 -8.07
C ASP A 110 -14.56 15.93 -7.76
N PHE A 111 -13.36 16.17 -8.28
CA PHE A 111 -12.15 15.39 -7.97
C PHE A 111 -11.41 15.85 -6.70
N SER A 112 -11.80 17.01 -6.15
CA SER A 112 -11.21 17.56 -4.91
C SER A 112 -12.14 17.39 -3.70
N MET A 113 -13.45 17.41 -3.92
CA MET A 113 -14.50 17.35 -2.89
C MET A 113 -15.34 16.09 -3.09
N SER A 114 -15.58 15.32 -2.03
CA SER A 114 -16.51 14.19 -2.09
C SER A 114 -17.94 14.64 -2.32
N LEU A 115 -18.31 15.78 -1.72
CA LEU A 115 -19.59 16.46 -1.87
C LEU A 115 -19.34 17.93 -2.20
N PRO A 116 -19.27 18.33 -3.49
CA PRO A 116 -19.06 19.71 -3.89
C PRO A 116 -20.09 20.66 -3.28
N LEU A 117 -19.63 21.83 -2.82
CA LEU A 117 -20.49 22.86 -2.23
C LEU A 117 -20.89 23.93 -3.25
N LEU A 118 -20.19 24.02 -4.35
CA LEU A 118 -20.45 24.96 -5.43
C LEU A 118 -20.64 24.20 -6.74
N ASP A 119 -21.55 24.72 -7.56
CA ASP A 119 -21.80 24.28 -8.93
C ASP A 119 -21.19 25.30 -9.90
N GLY A 120 -20.22 24.84 -10.67
CA GLY A 120 -19.42 25.66 -11.57
C GLY A 120 -19.74 25.42 -13.04
N GLN A 121 -19.84 26.50 -13.83
CA GLN A 121 -19.94 26.44 -15.29
C GLN A 121 -18.69 27.03 -15.93
N GLY A 122 -17.99 26.21 -16.74
CA GLY A 122 -16.73 26.58 -17.37
C GLY A 122 -15.58 25.67 -16.93
N ASN A 123 -14.35 26.09 -17.14
CA ASN A 123 -13.17 25.33 -16.74
C ASN A 123 -12.74 25.72 -15.31
N PHE A 124 -12.97 24.83 -14.37
CA PHE A 124 -12.55 24.94 -12.97
C PHE A 124 -11.29 24.13 -12.65
N GLY A 125 -10.50 23.74 -13.67
CA GLY A 125 -9.33 22.91 -13.52
C GLY A 125 -9.58 21.43 -13.84
N SER A 126 -8.52 20.64 -13.85
CA SER A 126 -8.58 19.20 -14.13
C SER A 126 -7.63 18.41 -13.25
N MET A 127 -7.76 17.09 -13.26
CA MET A 127 -6.81 16.15 -12.60
C MET A 127 -5.43 16.17 -13.25
N ASP A 128 -5.29 16.75 -14.46
CA ASP A 128 -4.02 16.95 -15.15
C ASP A 128 -3.21 18.13 -14.57
N GLY A 129 -3.77 18.84 -13.61
CA GLY A 129 -3.16 19.99 -12.98
C GLY A 129 -3.39 21.30 -13.72
N ASP A 130 -4.31 21.31 -14.68
CA ASP A 130 -4.74 22.56 -15.31
C ASP A 130 -5.33 23.51 -14.28
N ARG A 131 -4.95 24.74 -14.35
CA ARG A 131 -5.51 25.79 -13.51
C ARG A 131 -6.92 26.17 -13.98
N PRO A 132 -7.81 26.59 -13.06
CA PRO A 132 -9.07 27.17 -13.44
C PRO A 132 -8.88 28.33 -14.43
N ALA A 133 -9.80 28.47 -15.38
CA ALA A 133 -9.82 29.62 -16.26
C ALA A 133 -10.01 30.90 -15.44
N ALA A 134 -9.57 32.07 -15.95
CA ALA A 134 -9.70 33.33 -15.23
C ALA A 134 -11.17 33.57 -14.82
N MET A 135 -11.42 34.09 -13.61
CA MET A 135 -12.72 34.25 -12.97
C MET A 135 -13.77 35.09 -13.79
N ARG A 136 -13.31 35.83 -14.78
CA ARG A 136 -14.18 36.54 -15.72
C ARG A 136 -14.86 35.62 -16.75
N TYR A 137 -14.31 34.42 -16.98
CA TYR A 137 -14.85 33.44 -17.92
C TYR A 137 -15.72 32.40 -17.24
N THR A 138 -15.42 32.04 -16.00
CA THR A 138 -16.18 31.04 -15.24
C THR A 138 -17.43 31.65 -14.59
N GLU A 139 -18.41 30.81 -14.36
CA GLU A 139 -19.64 31.15 -13.68
C GLU A 139 -19.89 30.14 -12.54
N VAL A 140 -20.54 30.59 -11.48
CA VAL A 140 -20.73 29.81 -10.26
C VAL A 140 -22.09 30.11 -9.61
N ARG A 141 -22.64 29.11 -8.94
CA ARG A 141 -23.72 29.21 -7.97
C ARG A 141 -23.49 28.23 -6.81
N MET A 142 -24.18 28.39 -5.72
CA MET A 142 -24.16 27.36 -4.67
C MET A 142 -24.78 26.06 -5.20
N ASP A 143 -24.26 24.93 -4.79
CA ASP A 143 -24.89 23.64 -5.01
C ASP A 143 -25.85 23.32 -3.85
N LYS A 144 -26.70 22.29 -4.02
CA LYS A 144 -27.69 21.88 -3.00
C LYS A 144 -27.08 21.60 -1.62
N PRO A 145 -25.94 20.88 -1.48
CA PRO A 145 -25.31 20.66 -0.18
C PRO A 145 -24.96 21.93 0.57
N ALA A 146 -24.55 23.00 -0.14
CA ALA A 146 -24.25 24.28 0.50
C ALA A 146 -25.51 24.91 1.13
N ALA A 147 -26.69 24.70 0.54
CA ALA A 147 -27.94 25.17 1.13
C ALA A 147 -28.24 24.50 2.49
N TYR A 148 -27.88 23.21 2.63
CA TYR A 148 -28.00 22.47 3.90
C TYR A 148 -26.94 22.87 4.93
N MET A 149 -25.79 23.40 4.48
CA MET A 149 -24.80 24.00 5.38
C MET A 149 -25.24 25.32 5.96
N LEU A 150 -26.08 26.09 5.23
CA LEU A 150 -26.54 27.44 5.58
C LEU A 150 -27.98 27.48 6.11
N GLN A 151 -28.68 26.35 6.10
CA GLN A 151 -30.09 26.27 6.47
C GLN A 151 -30.31 26.75 7.91
N ASP A 152 -31.33 27.57 8.09
CA ASP A 152 -31.68 28.18 9.38
C ASP A 152 -30.67 29.22 9.92
N ILE A 153 -29.74 29.72 9.10
CA ILE A 153 -28.74 30.74 9.54
C ILE A 153 -29.40 32.06 9.98
N ASP A 154 -30.58 32.39 9.43
CA ASP A 154 -31.41 33.56 9.75
C ASP A 154 -32.21 33.41 11.04
N LYS A 155 -32.11 32.25 11.72
CA LYS A 155 -32.86 31.94 12.94
C LYS A 155 -32.00 32.00 14.21
N GLU A 156 -30.96 32.80 14.22
CA GLU A 156 -30.04 32.98 15.36
C GLU A 156 -29.40 31.67 15.85
N THR A 157 -29.26 30.69 14.95
CA THR A 157 -28.73 29.36 15.26
C THR A 157 -27.22 29.36 15.57
N VAL A 158 -26.49 30.34 15.07
CA VAL A 158 -25.06 30.54 15.25
C VAL A 158 -24.74 31.99 15.65
N ASP A 159 -23.55 32.21 16.20
CA ASP A 159 -23.10 33.54 16.59
C ASP A 159 -22.54 34.27 15.37
N PHE A 160 -22.72 35.59 15.38
CA PHE A 160 -22.21 36.52 14.38
C PHE A 160 -21.22 37.47 15.01
N GLN A 161 -20.15 37.75 14.29
CA GLN A 161 -19.12 38.74 14.64
C GLN A 161 -19.09 39.87 13.59
N ASP A 162 -18.51 40.99 13.97
CA ASP A 162 -18.29 42.08 13.03
C ASP A 162 -17.22 41.67 12.01
N ASN A 163 -17.38 42.11 10.76
CA ASN A 163 -16.37 41.91 9.73
C ASN A 163 -15.12 42.80 10.00
N TYR A 164 -14.15 42.78 9.10
CA TYR A 164 -12.88 43.50 9.27
C TYR A 164 -12.98 45.03 9.40
N ASP A 165 -14.05 45.67 8.91
CA ASP A 165 -14.29 47.10 8.98
C ASP A 165 -15.47 47.52 9.88
N GLY A 166 -16.11 46.57 10.53
CA GLY A 166 -17.24 46.80 11.46
C GLY A 166 -18.54 47.27 10.82
N LYS A 167 -18.67 47.15 9.48
CA LYS A 167 -19.89 47.61 8.81
C LYS A 167 -20.90 46.50 8.55
N ASP A 168 -20.40 45.30 8.32
CA ASP A 168 -21.21 44.09 8.09
C ASP A 168 -20.90 43.06 9.16
N ARG A 169 -21.76 42.06 9.32
CA ARG A 169 -21.57 40.93 10.25
C ARG A 169 -21.41 39.64 9.49
N GLU A 170 -20.52 38.78 9.94
CA GLU A 170 -20.28 37.46 9.41
C GLU A 170 -20.52 36.37 10.46
N PRO A 171 -20.97 35.17 10.05
CA PRO A 171 -21.16 34.07 10.99
C PRO A 171 -19.80 33.52 11.43
N THR A 172 -19.69 33.17 12.72
CA THR A 172 -18.47 32.53 13.27
C THR A 172 -18.35 31.09 12.80
N VAL A 173 -19.49 30.44 12.52
CA VAL A 173 -19.64 29.06 12.05
C VAL A 173 -20.95 28.93 11.28
N LEU A 174 -21.06 28.00 10.33
CA LEU A 174 -22.34 27.70 9.65
C LEU A 174 -23.12 26.63 10.43
N PRO A 175 -24.47 26.65 10.39
CA PRO A 175 -25.31 25.69 11.10
C PRO A 175 -25.38 24.31 10.42
N ALA A 176 -24.30 23.83 9.88
CA ALA A 176 -24.15 22.64 9.05
C ALA A 176 -25.04 21.47 9.48
N ARG A 177 -25.86 20.93 8.56
CA ARG A 177 -26.74 19.78 8.81
C ARG A 177 -26.06 18.41 8.70
N PHE A 178 -24.89 18.35 8.10
CA PHE A 178 -24.09 17.11 7.98
C PHE A 178 -22.64 17.37 8.39
N PRO A 179 -21.89 16.37 8.82
CA PRO A 179 -20.51 16.52 9.33
C PRO A 179 -19.51 16.75 8.19
N ASN A 180 -19.55 17.94 7.58
CA ASN A 180 -18.76 18.32 6.41
C ASN A 180 -17.26 18.11 6.58
N MET A 181 -16.73 18.25 7.80
CA MET A 181 -15.32 18.02 8.11
C MET A 181 -14.85 16.61 7.72
N LEU A 182 -15.62 15.59 8.05
CA LEU A 182 -15.31 14.21 7.71
C LEU A 182 -15.66 13.90 6.25
N VAL A 183 -16.79 14.42 5.76
CA VAL A 183 -17.25 14.13 4.39
C VAL A 183 -16.31 14.67 3.33
N ASN A 184 -15.93 15.92 3.41
CA ASN A 184 -15.06 16.57 2.43
C ASN A 184 -13.59 16.58 2.83
N GLY A 185 -13.28 16.21 4.07
CA GLY A 185 -11.94 16.32 4.60
C GLY A 185 -11.46 17.78 4.71
N ALA A 186 -10.24 17.94 5.16
CA ALA A 186 -9.60 19.25 5.24
C ALA A 186 -8.08 19.11 5.23
N GLY A 187 -7.39 20.04 4.58
CA GLY A 187 -5.93 20.14 4.63
C GLY A 187 -5.50 21.58 4.92
N GLY A 188 -4.52 21.79 5.78
CA GLY A 188 -4.01 23.11 6.10
C GLY A 188 -2.68 23.07 6.85
N ILE A 189 -1.83 24.05 6.59
CA ILE A 189 -0.52 24.21 7.23
C ILE A 189 -0.55 25.52 8.02
N ALA A 190 -0.38 25.43 9.32
CA ALA A 190 -0.28 26.57 10.23
C ALA A 190 1.14 26.66 10.84
N VAL A 191 1.34 27.61 11.72
CA VAL A 191 2.61 27.74 12.45
C VAL A 191 2.71 26.64 13.51
N GLY A 192 3.69 25.76 13.38
CA GLY A 192 3.95 24.68 14.33
C GLY A 192 3.00 23.48 14.27
N MET A 193 1.96 23.52 13.43
CA MET A 193 1.01 22.43 13.26
C MET A 193 0.40 22.38 11.87
N ALA A 194 -0.10 21.22 11.49
CA ALA A 194 -0.81 21.02 10.22
C ALA A 194 -2.02 20.14 10.46
N THR A 195 -3.03 20.27 9.62
CA THR A 195 -4.18 19.37 9.56
C THR A 195 -4.20 18.69 8.19
N ASN A 196 -4.57 17.41 8.17
CA ASN A 196 -4.80 16.67 6.94
C ASN A 196 -5.81 15.55 7.22
N ILE A 197 -7.08 15.89 7.07
CA ILE A 197 -8.22 15.01 7.33
C ILE A 197 -8.67 14.45 5.99
N PRO A 198 -8.68 13.12 5.79
CA PRO A 198 -9.15 12.51 4.55
C PRO A 198 -10.67 12.66 4.41
N PRO A 199 -11.21 12.70 3.18
CA PRO A 199 -12.64 12.63 2.93
C PRO A 199 -13.20 11.23 3.23
N HIS A 200 -14.51 11.18 3.57
CA HIS A 200 -15.21 9.94 3.91
C HIS A 200 -16.57 9.89 3.21
N ASN A 201 -17.13 8.69 3.11
CA ASN A 201 -18.46 8.49 2.55
C ASN A 201 -19.53 9.12 3.43
N LEU A 202 -20.38 9.95 2.84
CA LEU A 202 -21.45 10.66 3.58
C LEU A 202 -22.41 9.68 4.26
N GLY A 203 -22.82 8.62 3.57
CA GLY A 203 -23.74 7.62 4.11
C GLY A 203 -23.18 6.95 5.35
N GLU A 204 -21.91 6.50 5.27
CA GLU A 204 -21.19 5.85 6.38
C GLU A 204 -21.03 6.78 7.60
N VAL A 205 -20.68 8.04 7.35
CA VAL A 205 -20.52 9.03 8.44
C VAL A 205 -21.86 9.34 9.10
N ILE A 206 -22.95 9.44 8.34
CA ILE A 206 -24.29 9.64 8.90
C ILE A 206 -24.72 8.39 9.69
N ASP A 207 -24.50 7.19 9.18
CA ASP A 207 -24.82 5.95 9.90
C ASP A 207 -24.08 5.86 11.24
N ALA A 208 -22.83 6.27 11.28
CA ALA A 208 -22.07 6.38 12.53
C ALA A 208 -22.66 7.43 13.50
N CYS A 209 -23.16 8.57 12.98
CA CYS A 209 -23.87 9.55 13.82
C CYS A 209 -25.17 8.98 14.38
N LEU A 210 -25.96 8.32 13.56
CA LEU A 210 -27.22 7.66 13.98
C LEU A 210 -26.95 6.57 15.02
N GLY A 211 -25.92 5.74 14.81
CA GLY A 211 -25.49 4.74 15.78
C GLY A 211 -25.11 5.34 17.15
N LEU A 212 -24.44 6.52 17.16
CA LEU A 212 -24.11 7.24 18.40
C LEU A 212 -25.33 7.86 19.07
N ILE A 213 -26.35 8.25 18.32
CA ILE A 213 -27.63 8.74 18.89
C ILE A 213 -28.36 7.58 19.56
N GLU A 214 -28.39 6.40 18.94
CA GLU A 214 -29.03 5.21 19.50
C GLU A 214 -28.25 4.65 20.69
N ASN A 215 -26.94 4.61 20.61
CA ASN A 215 -26.06 4.09 21.64
C ASN A 215 -24.88 5.05 21.90
N PRO A 216 -25.01 5.96 22.87
CA PRO A 216 -23.97 6.94 23.23
C PRO A 216 -22.66 6.33 23.74
N ASP A 217 -22.68 5.05 24.13
CA ASP A 217 -21.51 4.34 24.70
C ASP A 217 -20.62 3.70 23.63
N LEU A 218 -20.95 3.79 22.35
CA LEU A 218 -20.12 3.27 21.27
C LEU A 218 -18.70 3.81 21.36
N THR A 219 -17.74 2.89 21.28
CA THR A 219 -16.30 3.21 21.30
C THR A 219 -15.83 3.67 19.92
N SER A 220 -14.62 4.20 19.83
CA SER A 220 -14.01 4.48 18.52
C SER A 220 -13.79 3.22 17.68
N GLU A 221 -13.65 2.06 18.32
CA GLU A 221 -13.49 0.77 17.63
C GLU A 221 -14.81 0.30 17.00
N ASP A 222 -15.92 0.46 17.71
CA ASP A 222 -17.24 0.13 17.18
C ASP A 222 -17.60 1.03 15.98
N LEU A 223 -17.21 2.30 16.03
CA LEU A 223 -17.46 3.28 14.95
C LEU A 223 -16.66 2.97 13.67
N ILE A 224 -15.56 2.23 13.76
CA ILE A 224 -14.79 1.77 12.59
C ILE A 224 -15.58 0.74 11.76
N GLU A 225 -16.57 0.07 12.34
CA GLU A 225 -17.45 -0.82 11.58
C GLU A 225 -18.38 -0.03 10.64
N TYR A 226 -18.82 1.16 11.07
CA TYR A 226 -19.61 2.08 10.24
C TYR A 226 -18.74 2.81 9.21
N ILE A 227 -17.53 3.24 9.61
CA ILE A 227 -16.58 3.99 8.76
C ILE A 227 -15.29 3.18 8.63
N PRO A 228 -15.23 2.22 7.71
CA PRO A 228 -14.10 1.29 7.61
C PRO A 228 -12.81 1.95 7.12
N GLY A 229 -12.90 3.13 6.52
CA GLY A 229 -11.77 3.90 6.01
C GLY A 229 -12.19 5.14 5.22
N PRO A 230 -11.25 5.98 4.80
CA PRO A 230 -11.50 7.10 3.90
C PRO A 230 -12.19 6.67 2.61
N ASP A 231 -12.94 7.60 2.00
CA ASP A 231 -13.55 7.44 0.69
C ASP A 231 -13.20 8.66 -0.18
N PHE A 232 -12.28 8.44 -1.11
CA PHE A 232 -11.73 9.51 -1.91
C PHE A 232 -12.58 9.80 -3.15
N PRO A 233 -12.76 11.08 -3.53
CA PRO A 233 -13.57 11.45 -4.70
C PRO A 233 -13.03 10.86 -6.02
N THR A 234 -11.73 10.60 -6.12
CA THR A 234 -11.09 9.99 -7.29
C THR A 234 -11.14 8.46 -7.29
N GLY A 235 -11.77 7.83 -6.28
CA GLY A 235 -11.82 6.38 -6.14
C GLY A 235 -10.48 5.78 -5.73
N GLY A 236 -10.00 4.81 -6.49
CA GLY A 236 -8.77 4.08 -6.21
C GLY A 236 -8.95 2.97 -5.17
N ILE A 237 -7.83 2.41 -4.75
CA ILE A 237 -7.77 1.29 -3.80
C ILE A 237 -7.05 1.73 -2.54
N LEU A 238 -7.63 1.44 -1.38
CA LEU A 238 -7.01 1.58 -0.06
C LEU A 238 -6.41 0.23 0.35
N LEU A 239 -5.11 0.21 0.62
CA LEU A 239 -4.41 -1.01 1.03
C LEU A 239 -4.38 -1.14 2.55
N GLY A 240 -5.12 -2.12 3.05
CA GLY A 240 -5.23 -2.41 4.47
C GLY A 240 -6.00 -1.36 5.26
N ARG A 241 -6.46 -1.73 6.45
CA ARG A 241 -7.24 -0.85 7.36
C ARG A 241 -6.42 -0.29 8.51
N SER A 242 -5.20 -0.80 8.74
CA SER A 242 -4.38 -0.46 9.91
C SER A 242 -4.05 1.03 10.02
N GLY A 243 -3.73 1.68 8.88
CA GLY A 243 -3.42 3.11 8.85
C GLY A 243 -4.62 3.99 9.16
N ALA A 244 -5.81 3.66 8.62
CA ALA A 244 -7.05 4.36 8.92
C ALA A 244 -7.46 4.13 10.38
N ARG A 245 -7.41 2.87 10.87
CA ARG A 245 -7.70 2.55 12.27
C ARG A 245 -6.82 3.36 13.23
N LYS A 246 -5.52 3.45 12.96
CA LYS A 246 -4.62 4.27 13.76
C LYS A 246 -5.01 5.75 13.75
N ALA A 247 -5.36 6.30 12.59
CA ALA A 247 -5.83 7.69 12.48
C ALA A 247 -7.10 7.92 13.30
N TYR A 248 -8.05 6.99 13.31
CA TYR A 248 -9.32 7.12 14.02
C TYR A 248 -9.19 6.97 15.54
N LEU A 249 -8.26 6.15 16.01
CA LEU A 249 -8.03 5.91 17.43
C LEU A 249 -7.09 6.95 18.06
N GLU A 250 -6.02 7.34 17.33
CA GLU A 250 -4.95 8.20 17.87
C GLU A 250 -4.96 9.63 17.29
N GLY A 251 -5.81 9.89 16.29
CA GLY A 251 -5.84 11.14 15.54
C GLY A 251 -4.70 11.31 14.54
N ARG A 252 -3.82 10.32 14.39
CA ARG A 252 -2.70 10.32 13.44
C ARG A 252 -2.49 8.94 12.85
N GLY A 253 -2.29 8.87 11.54
CA GLY A 253 -2.08 7.63 10.82
C GLY A 253 -1.58 7.88 9.41
N SER A 254 -1.37 6.82 8.64
CA SER A 254 -1.01 6.91 7.24
C SER A 254 -1.74 5.81 6.48
N VAL A 255 -2.48 6.18 5.45
CA VAL A 255 -3.17 5.23 4.58
C VAL A 255 -2.44 5.11 3.26
N ILE A 256 -2.42 3.93 2.68
CA ILE A 256 -1.79 3.66 1.39
C ILE A 256 -2.87 3.65 0.32
N MET A 257 -2.74 4.55 -0.64
CA MET A 257 -3.64 4.65 -1.78
C MET A 257 -2.94 4.10 -3.02
N ARG A 258 -3.66 3.34 -3.82
CA ARG A 258 -3.19 2.76 -5.08
C ARG A 258 -4.18 3.05 -6.21
N SER A 259 -3.65 3.26 -7.42
CA SER A 259 -4.45 3.34 -8.64
C SER A 259 -5.24 2.06 -8.85
N LYS A 260 -6.46 2.18 -9.38
CA LYS A 260 -7.23 1.04 -9.86
C LYS A 260 -6.81 0.72 -11.27
N THR A 261 -6.44 -0.54 -11.50
CA THR A 261 -5.90 -0.99 -12.79
C THR A 261 -6.51 -2.31 -13.20
N HIS A 262 -6.53 -2.56 -14.51
CA HIS A 262 -6.85 -3.85 -15.08
C HIS A 262 -5.98 -4.08 -16.32
N THR A 263 -5.89 -5.32 -16.76
CA THR A 263 -5.10 -5.68 -17.94
C THR A 263 -6.03 -5.96 -19.11
N GLU A 264 -5.73 -5.39 -20.28
CA GLU A 264 -6.45 -5.62 -21.53
C GLU A 264 -5.50 -6.21 -22.58
N GLU A 265 -5.97 -7.15 -23.37
CA GLU A 265 -5.27 -7.61 -24.56
C GLU A 265 -5.58 -6.69 -25.75
N ILE A 266 -4.58 -5.92 -26.22
CA ILE A 266 -4.76 -4.97 -27.34
C ILE A 266 -4.65 -5.70 -28.68
N ARG A 267 -3.73 -6.67 -28.79
CA ARG A 267 -3.49 -7.51 -29.96
C ARG A 267 -3.04 -8.89 -29.48
N LYS A 268 -3.06 -9.88 -30.37
CA LYS A 268 -2.59 -11.23 -30.07
C LYS A 268 -1.19 -11.17 -29.40
N ASP A 269 -1.08 -11.70 -28.19
CA ASP A 269 0.12 -11.72 -27.34
C ASP A 269 0.67 -10.33 -26.94
N ARG A 270 -0.17 -9.29 -26.95
CA ARG A 270 0.20 -7.95 -26.45
C ARG A 270 -0.83 -7.44 -25.46
N PHE A 271 -0.38 -7.23 -24.26
CA PHE A 271 -1.19 -6.73 -23.15
C PHE A 271 -0.90 -5.26 -22.89
N ALA A 272 -1.86 -4.58 -22.31
CA ALA A 272 -1.69 -3.26 -21.74
C ALA A 272 -2.26 -3.24 -20.32
N ILE A 273 -1.63 -2.45 -19.47
CA ILE A 273 -2.16 -2.08 -18.17
C ILE A 273 -2.95 -0.80 -18.35
N ILE A 274 -4.23 -0.85 -18.00
CA ILE A 274 -5.13 0.29 -18.05
C ILE A 274 -5.29 0.85 -16.63
N ILE A 275 -5.08 2.15 -16.47
CA ILE A 275 -5.36 2.85 -15.22
C ILE A 275 -6.73 3.52 -15.38
N SER A 276 -7.70 3.10 -14.57
CA SER A 276 -9.07 3.66 -14.57
C SER A 276 -9.31 4.68 -13.46
N GLU A 277 -8.57 4.60 -12.35
CA GLU A 277 -8.66 5.53 -11.23
C GLU A 277 -7.25 5.82 -10.68
N ILE A 278 -7.01 7.06 -10.26
CA ILE A 278 -5.72 7.51 -9.71
C ILE A 278 -5.86 7.86 -8.23
N PRO A 279 -4.77 7.78 -7.44
CA PRO A 279 -4.81 8.15 -6.03
C PRO A 279 -5.18 9.62 -5.83
N TYR A 280 -5.90 9.91 -4.76
CA TYR A 280 -6.34 11.25 -4.42
C TYR A 280 -5.17 12.23 -4.32
N GLN A 281 -5.35 13.45 -4.85
CA GLN A 281 -4.36 14.53 -4.93
C GLN A 281 -3.13 14.23 -5.81
N VAL A 282 -3.13 13.15 -6.58
CA VAL A 282 -2.09 12.88 -7.59
C VAL A 282 -2.45 13.61 -8.88
N ASN A 283 -1.49 14.34 -9.42
CA ASN A 283 -1.59 14.97 -10.74
C ASN A 283 -1.37 13.90 -11.82
N LYS A 284 -2.38 13.71 -12.72
CA LYS A 284 -2.36 12.66 -13.74
C LYS A 284 -1.23 12.86 -14.75
N SER A 285 -1.06 14.06 -15.28
CA SER A 285 0.03 14.36 -16.24
C SER A 285 1.41 14.11 -15.62
N ALA A 286 1.66 14.60 -14.40
CA ALA A 286 2.93 14.38 -13.73
C ALA A 286 3.18 12.88 -13.41
N MET A 287 2.12 12.12 -13.14
CA MET A 287 2.21 10.67 -12.96
C MET A 287 2.62 9.97 -14.28
N ILE A 288 2.01 10.35 -15.41
CA ILE A 288 2.33 9.81 -16.74
C ILE A 288 3.78 10.15 -17.10
N ASP A 289 4.21 11.39 -16.90
CA ASP A 289 5.60 11.81 -17.13
C ASP A 289 6.57 10.97 -16.30
N ARG A 290 6.25 10.71 -15.03
CA ARG A 290 7.08 9.89 -14.15
C ARG A 290 7.16 8.43 -14.58
N ILE A 291 6.06 7.87 -15.11
CA ILE A 291 6.04 6.53 -15.71
C ILE A 291 6.97 6.49 -16.93
N ALA A 292 6.85 7.47 -17.82
CA ALA A 292 7.69 7.57 -19.02
C ALA A 292 9.18 7.76 -18.68
N GLU A 293 9.51 8.56 -17.67
CA GLU A 293 10.88 8.70 -17.15
C GLU A 293 11.42 7.39 -16.61
N ALA A 294 10.65 6.69 -15.76
CA ALA A 294 11.07 5.43 -15.15
C ALA A 294 11.31 4.34 -16.22
N ALA A 295 10.52 4.32 -17.28
CA ALA A 295 10.73 3.43 -18.43
C ALA A 295 11.99 3.79 -19.24
N ARG A 296 12.23 5.08 -19.46
CA ARG A 296 13.43 5.60 -20.17
C ARG A 296 14.71 5.32 -19.39
N ASP A 297 14.68 5.52 -18.09
CA ASP A 297 15.78 5.28 -17.15
C ASP A 297 16.02 3.77 -16.91
N LYS A 298 15.23 2.89 -17.51
CA LYS A 298 15.24 1.42 -17.30
C LYS A 298 15.07 1.00 -15.83
N LYS A 299 14.38 1.81 -15.04
CA LYS A 299 13.93 1.42 -13.70
C LYS A 299 12.73 0.48 -13.76
N ILE A 300 11.94 0.62 -14.82
CA ILE A 300 10.82 -0.26 -15.17
C ILE A 300 11.10 -0.77 -16.57
N GLU A 301 11.27 -2.06 -16.70
CA GLU A 301 11.42 -2.72 -17.99
C GLU A 301 10.08 -3.30 -18.46
N GLY A 302 9.94 -3.58 -19.75
CA GLY A 302 8.72 -4.18 -20.28
C GLY A 302 7.67 -3.18 -20.80
N ILE A 303 7.79 -1.87 -20.60
CA ILE A 303 6.90 -0.86 -21.17
C ILE A 303 7.29 -0.58 -22.63
N SER A 304 6.31 -0.58 -23.54
CA SER A 304 6.46 -0.24 -24.94
C SER A 304 6.02 1.18 -25.25
N HIS A 305 4.84 1.59 -24.76
CA HIS A 305 4.23 2.89 -25.00
C HIS A 305 3.32 3.29 -23.84
N VAL A 306 3.17 4.59 -23.61
CA VAL A 306 2.24 5.14 -22.62
C VAL A 306 1.40 6.19 -23.33
N GLN A 307 0.09 6.09 -23.20
CA GLN A 307 -0.86 7.02 -23.82
C GLN A 307 -1.96 7.39 -22.85
N ASP A 308 -2.37 8.65 -22.86
CA ASP A 308 -3.54 9.14 -22.14
C ASP A 308 -4.74 9.17 -23.07
N GLU A 309 -5.75 8.37 -22.75
CA GLU A 309 -7.02 8.28 -23.47
C GLU A 309 -8.20 8.76 -22.60
N SER A 310 -7.90 9.47 -21.51
CA SER A 310 -8.91 10.00 -20.59
C SER A 310 -9.83 10.98 -21.30
N ASP A 311 -11.12 10.89 -21.02
CA ASP A 311 -12.14 11.74 -21.56
C ASP A 311 -13.14 12.19 -20.48
N ARG A 312 -14.28 12.77 -20.87
CA ARG A 312 -15.35 13.18 -19.97
C ARG A 312 -16.01 12.02 -19.19
N ASN A 313 -15.78 10.77 -19.60
CA ASN A 313 -16.36 9.58 -18.96
C ASN A 313 -15.44 9.04 -17.85
N GLY A 314 -14.19 9.49 -17.79
CA GLY A 314 -13.27 9.13 -16.72
C GLY A 314 -11.79 9.05 -17.14
N VAL A 315 -10.98 8.58 -16.23
CA VAL A 315 -9.55 8.37 -16.44
C VAL A 315 -9.35 7.06 -17.21
N ARG A 316 -8.52 7.12 -18.27
CA ARG A 316 -8.05 5.96 -19.01
C ARG A 316 -6.62 6.21 -19.46
N VAL A 317 -5.65 5.76 -18.68
CA VAL A 317 -4.23 5.79 -19.08
C VAL A 317 -3.83 4.40 -19.50
N VAL A 318 -3.33 4.26 -20.74
CA VAL A 318 -2.96 2.99 -21.37
C VAL A 318 -1.45 2.84 -21.33
N ILE A 319 -0.95 1.77 -20.71
CA ILE A 319 0.47 1.41 -20.67
C ILE A 319 0.64 0.12 -21.45
N GLU A 320 1.07 0.23 -22.72
CA GLU A 320 1.33 -0.93 -23.56
C GLU A 320 2.60 -1.66 -23.14
N LEU A 321 2.53 -2.97 -23.04
CA LEU A 321 3.64 -3.83 -22.67
C LEU A 321 4.36 -4.40 -23.91
N LYS A 322 5.64 -4.77 -23.74
CA LYS A 322 6.37 -5.60 -24.71
C LYS A 322 5.85 -7.04 -24.63
N ARG A 323 6.07 -7.82 -25.69
CA ARG A 323 5.57 -9.22 -25.77
C ARG A 323 6.05 -10.11 -24.63
N ASP A 324 7.27 -9.90 -24.21
CA ASP A 324 8.04 -10.69 -23.24
C ASP A 324 7.85 -10.19 -21.80
N ALA A 325 6.97 -9.22 -21.56
CA ALA A 325 6.81 -8.59 -20.27
C ALA A 325 5.61 -9.18 -19.52
N THR A 326 5.84 -9.60 -18.28
CA THR A 326 4.82 -10.06 -17.37
C THR A 326 4.09 -8.84 -16.77
N ALA A 327 2.80 -8.71 -17.03
CA ALA A 327 2.00 -7.54 -16.62
C ALA A 327 2.06 -7.31 -15.11
N GLU A 328 2.04 -8.36 -14.29
CA GLU A 328 2.06 -8.28 -12.84
C GLU A 328 3.39 -7.69 -12.32
N VAL A 329 4.53 -8.13 -12.88
CA VAL A 329 5.86 -7.61 -12.51
C VAL A 329 5.98 -6.13 -12.87
N VAL A 330 5.55 -5.75 -14.07
CA VAL A 330 5.56 -4.33 -14.49
C VAL A 330 4.64 -3.50 -13.60
N LEU A 331 3.46 -4.01 -13.26
CA LEU A 331 2.51 -3.34 -12.38
C LEU A 331 3.10 -3.12 -10.98
N ASN A 332 3.78 -4.11 -10.43
CA ASN A 332 4.45 -4.00 -9.14
C ASN A 332 5.59 -2.97 -9.17
N GLN A 333 6.36 -2.93 -10.24
CA GLN A 333 7.39 -1.89 -10.45
C GLN A 333 6.76 -0.49 -10.58
N LEU A 334 5.64 -0.36 -11.29
CA LEU A 334 4.89 0.89 -11.41
C LEU A 334 4.43 1.40 -10.04
N PHE A 335 3.87 0.55 -9.19
CA PHE A 335 3.47 0.92 -7.84
C PHE A 335 4.65 1.37 -6.97
N ARG A 336 5.82 0.77 -7.14
CA ARG A 336 7.01 1.11 -6.34
C ARG A 336 7.70 2.40 -6.78
N PHE A 337 7.79 2.65 -8.09
CA PHE A 337 8.64 3.73 -8.62
C PHE A 337 7.86 4.96 -9.10
N THR A 338 6.53 4.92 -9.06
CA THR A 338 5.68 5.99 -9.57
C THR A 338 4.58 6.37 -8.57
N PRO A 339 3.92 7.53 -8.73
CA PRO A 339 2.79 7.93 -7.89
C PRO A 339 1.51 7.10 -8.06
N MET A 340 1.54 6.00 -8.82
CA MET A 340 0.42 5.05 -8.88
C MET A 340 0.11 4.41 -7.52
N GLN A 341 1.08 4.41 -6.62
CA GLN A 341 0.88 4.14 -5.19
C GLN A 341 1.49 5.28 -4.39
N THR A 342 0.72 5.82 -3.44
CA THR A 342 1.14 6.93 -2.59
C THR A 342 0.56 6.82 -1.19
N TYR A 343 1.11 7.59 -0.27
CA TYR A 343 0.69 7.62 1.13
C TYR A 343 -0.09 8.90 1.40
N PHE A 344 -1.22 8.79 2.09
CA PHE A 344 -1.93 9.92 2.66
C PHE A 344 -1.70 9.95 4.17
N GLY A 345 -0.90 10.91 4.63
CA GLY A 345 -0.64 11.10 6.05
C GLY A 345 -1.83 11.75 6.74
N CYS A 346 -2.59 11.00 7.53
CA CYS A 346 -3.72 11.51 8.28
C CYS A 346 -3.25 12.26 9.54
N ASN A 347 -3.74 13.49 9.72
CA ASN A 347 -3.59 14.28 10.94
C ASN A 347 -4.93 14.94 11.25
N MET A 348 -5.65 14.38 12.20
CA MET A 348 -7.03 14.73 12.55
C MET A 348 -7.07 15.93 13.50
N LEU A 349 -6.49 17.06 13.08
CA LEU A 349 -6.41 18.30 13.85
C LEU A 349 -7.50 19.28 13.40
N ALA A 350 -8.29 19.80 14.33
CA ALA A 350 -9.32 20.82 14.06
C ALA A 350 -9.44 21.82 15.21
N LEU A 351 -10.13 22.95 14.98
CA LEU A 351 -10.46 23.91 16.01
C LEU A 351 -11.72 23.47 16.76
N ASN A 352 -11.58 23.19 18.03
CA ASN A 352 -12.69 22.92 18.94
C ASN A 352 -12.82 24.10 19.91
N GLY A 353 -13.89 24.90 19.75
CA GLY A 353 -14.09 26.11 20.54
C GLY A 353 -12.92 27.10 20.45
N GLY A 354 -12.30 27.24 19.25
CA GLY A 354 -11.16 28.13 18.98
C GLY A 354 -9.81 27.58 19.42
N ARG A 355 -9.72 26.36 19.94
CA ARG A 355 -8.46 25.69 20.33
C ARG A 355 -8.14 24.56 19.36
N PRO A 356 -6.89 24.48 18.87
CA PRO A 356 -6.47 23.36 18.03
C PRO A 356 -6.35 22.08 18.88
N GLU A 357 -7.05 21.03 18.46
CA GLU A 357 -7.09 19.74 19.14
C GLU A 357 -6.91 18.60 18.11
N THR A 358 -6.09 17.59 18.44
CA THR A 358 -6.01 16.34 17.68
C THR A 358 -7.12 15.42 18.19
N LEU A 359 -8.00 15.01 17.28
CA LEU A 359 -9.27 14.38 17.63
C LEU A 359 -9.32 12.93 17.18
N THR A 360 -9.96 12.08 17.95
CA THR A 360 -10.35 10.73 17.56
C THR A 360 -11.65 10.77 16.75
N LEU A 361 -11.96 9.70 16.00
CA LEU A 361 -13.19 9.60 15.22
C LEU A 361 -14.44 9.84 16.09
N ARG A 362 -14.51 9.18 17.24
CA ARG A 362 -15.61 9.37 18.19
C ARG A 362 -15.75 10.82 18.62
N ARG A 363 -14.64 11.50 18.90
CA ARG A 363 -14.67 12.91 19.34
C ARG A 363 -15.17 13.86 18.24
N PHE A 364 -14.85 13.57 16.97
CA PHE A 364 -15.40 14.31 15.84
C PHE A 364 -16.93 14.20 15.78
N LEU A 365 -17.45 12.97 15.82
CA LEU A 365 -18.88 12.72 15.70
C LEU A 365 -19.66 13.24 16.90
N THR A 366 -19.19 13.03 18.11
CA THR A 366 -19.86 13.55 19.32
C THR A 366 -19.88 15.06 19.35
N SER A 367 -18.78 15.73 19.01
CA SER A 367 -18.76 17.21 18.98
C SER A 367 -19.65 17.79 17.89
N PHE A 368 -19.78 17.10 16.76
CA PHE A 368 -20.76 17.50 15.73
C PHE A 368 -22.20 17.34 16.23
N LEU A 369 -22.52 16.22 16.89
CA LEU A 369 -23.86 16.00 17.44
C LEU A 369 -24.21 17.02 18.54
N ASP A 370 -23.28 17.31 19.44
CA ASP A 370 -23.44 18.36 20.46
C ASP A 370 -23.72 19.73 19.80
N PHE A 371 -22.99 20.06 18.76
CA PHE A 371 -23.23 21.29 17.99
C PHE A 371 -24.60 21.29 17.29
N ARG A 372 -25.04 20.17 16.74
CA ARG A 372 -26.39 20.06 16.15
C ARG A 372 -27.47 20.21 17.20
N GLU A 373 -27.28 19.66 18.40
CA GLU A 373 -28.20 19.84 19.53
C GLU A 373 -28.38 21.36 19.85
N ASP A 374 -27.23 22.08 19.95
CA ASP A 374 -27.27 23.54 20.17
C ASP A 374 -27.99 24.30 19.05
N VAL A 375 -27.77 23.95 17.79
CA VAL A 375 -28.42 24.57 16.63
C VAL A 375 -29.92 24.34 16.67
N VAL A 376 -30.39 23.13 16.98
CA VAL A 376 -31.82 22.81 17.08
C VAL A 376 -32.48 23.53 18.24
N ILE A 377 -31.81 23.59 19.40
CA ILE A 377 -32.29 24.36 20.58
C ILE A 377 -32.43 25.83 20.22
N ARG A 378 -31.40 26.46 19.67
CA ARG A 378 -31.43 27.89 19.30
C ARG A 378 -32.49 28.19 18.23
N ARG A 379 -32.61 27.37 17.22
CA ARG A 379 -33.65 27.46 16.19
C ARG A 379 -35.05 27.40 16.82
N THR A 380 -35.30 26.40 17.64
CA THR A 380 -36.57 26.18 18.29
C THR A 380 -36.96 27.34 19.22
N ALA A 381 -35.95 27.83 19.99
CA ALA A 381 -36.13 29.00 20.85
C ALA A 381 -36.47 30.27 20.07
N PHE A 382 -35.81 30.46 18.91
CA PHE A 382 -36.12 31.58 18.01
C PHE A 382 -37.53 31.48 17.42
N GLU A 383 -37.92 30.31 16.94
CA GLU A 383 -39.25 30.06 16.39
C GLU A 383 -40.33 30.18 17.48
N LEU A 384 -40.07 29.69 18.69
CA LEU A 384 -40.96 29.86 19.84
C LEU A 384 -41.16 31.35 20.15
N ARG A 385 -40.05 32.13 20.20
CA ARG A 385 -40.13 33.59 20.45
C ARG A 385 -41.00 34.28 19.38
N LYS A 386 -40.72 34.02 18.10
CA LYS A 386 -41.52 34.56 16.99
C LYS A 386 -42.99 34.14 17.04
N ALA A 387 -43.23 32.87 17.37
CA ALA A 387 -44.62 32.37 17.50
C ALA A 387 -45.35 33.04 18.69
N ARG A 388 -44.68 33.22 19.84
CA ARG A 388 -45.20 33.94 21.00
C ARG A 388 -45.45 35.41 20.68
N ASP A 389 -44.53 36.13 20.03
CA ASP A 389 -44.72 37.52 19.62
C ASP A 389 -45.91 37.69 18.68
N ARG A 390 -46.08 36.79 17.71
CA ARG A 390 -47.24 36.82 16.80
C ARG A 390 -48.54 36.46 17.50
N ALA A 391 -48.55 35.44 18.35
CA ALA A 391 -49.71 35.03 19.13
C ALA A 391 -50.13 36.14 20.12
N HIS A 392 -49.17 36.86 20.72
CA HIS A 392 -49.43 38.01 21.56
C HIS A 392 -50.22 39.10 20.83
N VAL A 393 -49.81 39.45 19.61
CA VAL A 393 -50.57 40.42 18.78
C VAL A 393 -51.96 39.89 18.46
N LEU A 394 -52.06 38.60 18.06
CA LEU A 394 -53.35 38.00 17.73
C LEU A 394 -54.30 37.90 18.93
N CYS A 395 -53.78 37.62 20.14
CA CYS A 395 -54.60 37.67 21.36
C CYS A 395 -55.22 39.06 21.57
N GLY A 396 -54.46 40.12 21.35
CA GLY A 396 -54.98 41.49 21.44
C GLY A 396 -56.09 41.77 20.41
N LEU A 397 -55.86 41.29 19.18
CA LEU A 397 -56.90 41.41 18.12
C LEU A 397 -58.14 40.60 18.44
N ALA A 398 -57.99 39.38 18.97
CA ALA A 398 -59.11 38.53 19.35
C ALA A 398 -59.90 39.15 20.50
N VAL A 399 -59.30 39.76 21.51
CA VAL A 399 -59.93 40.54 22.57
C VAL A 399 -60.67 41.71 21.99
N ALA A 400 -60.05 42.40 21.02
CA ALA A 400 -60.72 43.58 20.40
C ALA A 400 -61.92 43.17 19.57
N VAL A 401 -61.88 42.09 18.86
CA VAL A 401 -62.98 41.60 18.02
C VAL A 401 -64.09 41.00 18.87
N SER A 402 -63.75 40.29 19.96
CA SER A 402 -64.82 39.84 20.92
C SER A 402 -65.43 40.96 21.66
N ASN A 403 -64.88 42.16 21.72
CA ASN A 403 -65.47 43.36 22.38
C ASN A 403 -65.56 44.54 21.40
N VAL A 404 -65.96 44.30 20.14
CA VAL A 404 -65.85 45.25 19.05
C VAL A 404 -66.61 46.57 19.30
N ASP A 405 -67.79 46.50 19.83
CA ASP A 405 -68.65 47.70 20.09
C ASP A 405 -67.95 48.63 21.10
N GLU A 406 -67.38 48.06 22.16
CA GLU A 406 -66.72 48.85 23.18
C GLU A 406 -65.36 49.38 22.74
N VAL A 407 -64.65 48.63 21.94
CA VAL A 407 -63.33 49.04 21.35
C VAL A 407 -63.61 50.23 20.39
N VAL A 408 -64.61 50.13 19.50
CA VAL A 408 -65.00 51.20 18.57
C VAL A 408 -65.45 52.43 19.32
N ALA A 409 -66.26 52.29 20.37
CA ALA A 409 -66.68 53.39 21.21
C ALA A 409 -65.48 54.07 21.87
N THR A 410 -64.55 53.36 22.45
CA THR A 410 -63.32 53.86 23.08
C THR A 410 -62.42 54.63 22.08
N ILE A 411 -62.31 54.10 20.86
CA ILE A 411 -61.51 54.76 19.81
C ILE A 411 -62.21 56.06 19.34
N ARG A 412 -63.51 56.04 19.15
CA ARG A 412 -64.30 57.25 18.74
C ARG A 412 -64.34 58.34 19.82
N ALA A 413 -64.29 58.01 21.11
CA ALA A 413 -64.24 58.93 22.21
C ALA A 413 -62.85 59.57 22.41
N SER A 414 -61.82 59.07 21.81
CA SER A 414 -60.40 59.56 21.89
C SER A 414 -60.19 60.70 20.91
N ALA A 415 -59.42 61.70 21.28
CA ALA A 415 -59.13 62.89 20.48
C ALA A 415 -58.10 62.61 19.36
N ASP A 416 -57.23 61.72 19.57
CA ASP A 416 -56.11 61.31 18.65
C ASP A 416 -55.65 59.82 18.86
N ALA A 417 -54.89 59.32 17.99
CA ALA A 417 -54.39 57.93 18.05
C ALA A 417 -53.57 57.61 19.31
N PRO A 418 -52.64 58.45 19.82
CA PRO A 418 -51.97 58.24 21.08
C PRO A 418 -52.96 58.14 22.29
N SER A 419 -53.97 58.99 22.36
CA SER A 419 -54.95 58.94 23.41
C SER A 419 -55.84 57.70 23.32
N ALA A 420 -56.27 57.29 22.11
CA ALA A 420 -56.97 56.05 21.89
C ALA A 420 -56.12 54.82 22.35
N ARG A 421 -54.84 54.80 22.04
CA ARG A 421 -53.94 53.75 22.48
C ARG A 421 -53.83 53.66 24.01
N ALA A 422 -53.66 54.81 24.66
CA ALA A 422 -53.57 54.86 26.13
C ALA A 422 -54.92 54.39 26.79
N ALA A 423 -56.06 54.75 26.22
CA ALA A 423 -57.38 54.32 26.69
C ALA A 423 -57.58 52.81 26.52
N LEU A 424 -57.15 52.24 25.42
CA LEU A 424 -57.19 50.77 25.15
C LEU A 424 -56.35 50.00 26.13
N MET A 425 -55.18 50.52 26.51
CA MET A 425 -54.24 49.90 27.45
C MET A 425 -54.67 49.97 28.89
N THR A 426 -55.35 51.09 29.28
CA THR A 426 -55.68 51.28 30.67
C THR A 426 -56.92 50.45 31.09
N ARG A 427 -57.73 50.06 30.16
CA ARG A 427 -58.95 49.31 30.41
C ARG A 427 -58.68 47.82 30.52
N ALA A 428 -59.30 47.14 31.52
CA ALA A 428 -59.35 45.69 31.64
C ALA A 428 -60.46 45.14 30.73
N TRP A 429 -60.08 44.32 29.73
CA TRP A 429 -61.01 43.75 28.71
C TRP A 429 -61.43 42.33 29.08
N PRO A 430 -62.69 41.95 28.94
CA PRO A 430 -63.17 40.58 29.10
C PRO A 430 -62.38 39.65 28.11
N ALA A 431 -61.74 38.58 28.58
CA ALA A 431 -60.92 37.75 27.75
C ALA A 431 -61.05 36.22 28.03
N LYS A 432 -62.25 35.78 28.59
CA LYS A 432 -62.47 34.43 29.09
C LYS A 432 -62.10 33.33 28.06
N GLU A 433 -62.52 33.52 26.79
CA GLU A 433 -62.25 32.56 25.71
C GLU A 433 -60.78 32.52 25.27
N ILE A 434 -60.05 33.59 25.52
CA ILE A 434 -58.65 33.79 25.07
C ILE A 434 -57.66 33.49 26.19
N LEU A 435 -58.11 33.35 27.45
CA LEU A 435 -57.27 33.05 28.61
C LEU A 435 -56.35 31.84 28.44
N PRO A 436 -56.74 30.71 27.83
CA PRO A 436 -55.83 29.57 27.60
C PRO A 436 -54.62 29.94 26.74
N PHE A 437 -54.79 30.80 25.73
CA PHE A 437 -53.76 31.26 24.82
C PHE A 437 -52.82 32.25 25.51
N ILE A 438 -53.38 33.21 26.31
CA ILE A 438 -52.56 34.15 27.08
C ILE A 438 -51.64 33.41 28.06
N LYS A 439 -52.16 32.38 28.75
CA LYS A 439 -51.36 31.55 29.66
C LYS A 439 -50.25 30.74 28.92
N LEU A 440 -50.52 30.33 27.67
CA LEU A 440 -49.56 29.58 26.87
C LEU A 440 -48.42 30.48 26.33
N ILE A 441 -48.76 31.74 26.03
CA ILE A 441 -47.76 32.75 25.61
C ILE A 441 -46.77 33.07 26.76
N ASP A 442 -47.32 33.06 28.02
CA ASP A 442 -46.52 33.25 29.25
C ASP A 442 -45.68 34.54 29.22
N ASP A 443 -46.36 35.68 28.85
CA ASP A 443 -45.70 36.97 28.86
C ASP A 443 -45.72 37.53 30.29
N PRO A 444 -44.52 37.63 30.97
CA PRO A 444 -44.43 38.07 32.33
C PRO A 444 -44.84 39.56 32.50
N THR A 445 -44.86 40.35 31.42
CA THR A 445 -45.15 41.78 31.47
C THR A 445 -46.69 42.07 31.35
N HIS A 446 -47.44 41.14 30.77
CA HIS A 446 -48.87 41.25 30.58
C HIS A 446 -49.61 39.95 30.94
N PRO A 447 -49.60 39.59 32.24
CA PRO A 447 -50.35 38.42 32.72
C PRO A 447 -51.84 38.64 32.67
N ALA A 448 -52.63 37.55 32.59
CA ALA A 448 -54.06 37.60 32.73
C ALA A 448 -54.44 37.99 34.18
N ASN A 449 -55.45 38.85 34.34
CA ASN A 449 -55.93 39.21 35.65
C ASN A 449 -56.67 38.05 36.32
N ALA A 450 -56.72 38.04 37.66
CA ALA A 450 -57.44 37.00 38.42
C ALA A 450 -58.95 36.91 38.18
N ASP A 451 -59.57 38.01 37.75
CA ASP A 451 -60.96 38.13 37.41
C ASP A 451 -61.29 37.66 36.01
N GLY A 452 -60.37 37.22 35.21
CA GLY A 452 -60.61 36.79 33.81
C GLY A 452 -60.59 37.93 32.82
N THR A 453 -60.04 39.08 33.20
CA THR A 453 -59.82 40.20 32.29
C THR A 453 -58.33 40.23 31.87
N TYR A 454 -58.07 41.06 30.84
CA TYR A 454 -56.80 41.26 30.28
C TYR A 454 -56.56 42.72 29.91
N ASN A 455 -55.31 43.19 30.22
CA ASN A 455 -54.84 44.52 29.87
C ASN A 455 -54.03 44.47 28.61
N LEU A 456 -54.42 45.24 27.58
CA LEU A 456 -53.68 45.24 26.31
C LEU A 456 -52.30 45.87 26.43
N SER A 457 -51.35 45.33 25.77
CA SER A 457 -50.01 45.92 25.61
C SER A 457 -50.02 47.03 24.57
N GLU A 458 -48.98 47.85 24.54
CA GLU A 458 -48.84 48.93 23.56
C GLU A 458 -48.80 48.36 22.12
N ILE A 459 -48.12 47.23 21.91
CA ILE A 459 -48.04 46.53 20.61
C ILE A 459 -49.42 46.07 20.16
N GLN A 460 -50.18 45.47 21.04
CA GLN A 460 -51.58 45.06 20.79
C GLN A 460 -52.51 46.23 20.50
N ALA A 461 -52.42 47.28 21.29
CA ALA A 461 -53.22 48.48 21.09
C ALA A 461 -52.90 49.17 19.76
N ARG A 462 -51.63 49.20 19.35
CA ARG A 462 -51.23 49.70 18.04
C ARG A 462 -51.78 48.81 16.91
N ALA A 463 -51.69 47.51 17.02
CA ALA A 463 -52.23 46.56 16.05
C ALA A 463 -53.75 46.66 15.90
N ILE A 464 -54.47 46.96 16.99
CA ILE A 464 -55.90 47.19 16.99
C ILE A 464 -56.22 48.48 16.23
N LEU A 465 -55.49 49.57 16.44
CA LEU A 465 -55.69 50.83 15.76
C LEU A 465 -55.39 50.76 14.24
N GLU A 466 -54.46 49.88 13.84
CA GLU A 466 -54.09 49.62 12.44
C GLU A 466 -54.99 48.58 11.77
N LEU A 467 -55.97 48.00 12.50
CA LEU A 467 -56.89 46.97 11.99
C LEU A 467 -57.79 47.49 10.84
N ARG A 468 -57.72 46.79 9.75
CA ARG A 468 -58.62 47.10 8.61
C ARG A 468 -60.03 46.62 8.92
N LEU A 469 -61.05 47.44 8.61
CA LEU A 469 -62.47 47.16 8.83
C LEU A 469 -62.94 45.80 8.25
N GLN A 470 -62.34 45.36 7.21
CA GLN A 470 -62.56 44.05 6.59
C GLN A 470 -62.27 42.86 7.56
N ARG A 471 -61.39 42.99 8.52
CA ARG A 471 -61.07 41.96 9.53
C ARG A 471 -62.10 41.91 10.70
N LEU A 472 -63.02 42.88 10.75
CA LEU A 472 -64.11 42.87 11.74
C LEU A 472 -65.35 42.07 11.27
N THR A 473 -65.26 41.45 10.07
CA THR A 473 -66.39 40.58 9.57
C THR A 473 -66.27 39.21 10.25
N GLN A 474 -67.37 38.45 10.27
CA GLN A 474 -67.38 37.11 10.86
C GLN A 474 -66.33 36.20 10.27
N LEU A 475 -65.98 36.33 8.97
CA LEU A 475 -64.88 35.59 8.31
C LEU A 475 -63.54 36.02 8.85
N GLY A 476 -63.28 37.32 9.05
CA GLY A 476 -62.04 37.85 9.60
C GLY A 476 -61.75 37.42 11.06
N VAL A 477 -62.88 37.32 11.86
CA VAL A 477 -62.80 36.79 13.23
C VAL A 477 -62.33 35.36 13.24
N LYS A 478 -62.92 34.56 12.37
CA LYS A 478 -62.58 33.15 12.22
C LYS A 478 -61.08 32.97 11.80
N GLU A 479 -60.62 33.76 10.84
CA GLU A 479 -59.21 33.75 10.40
C GLU A 479 -58.29 34.06 11.55
N VAL A 480 -58.56 35.01 12.43
CA VAL A 480 -57.70 35.32 13.60
C VAL A 480 -57.68 34.20 14.62
N THR A 481 -58.85 33.55 14.85
CA THR A 481 -58.98 32.46 15.80
C THR A 481 -58.24 31.22 15.27
N ASP A 482 -58.43 30.86 13.99
CA ASP A 482 -57.79 29.73 13.35
C ASP A 482 -56.26 29.91 13.36
N GLU A 483 -55.73 31.13 13.04
CA GLU A 483 -54.30 31.45 13.11
C GLU A 483 -53.76 31.35 14.56
N LEU A 484 -54.55 31.76 15.54
CA LEU A 484 -54.18 31.69 16.96
C LEU A 484 -54.09 30.22 17.45
N GLU A 485 -55.05 29.38 17.03
CA GLU A 485 -55.09 27.96 17.36
C GLU A 485 -53.85 27.23 16.73
N GLU A 486 -53.53 27.52 15.48
CA GLU A 486 -52.35 26.99 14.80
C GLU A 486 -51.05 27.37 15.54
N LEU A 487 -50.89 28.66 15.89
CA LEU A 487 -49.73 29.13 16.66
C LEU A 487 -49.66 28.50 18.06
N ALA A 488 -50.80 28.31 18.72
CA ALA A 488 -50.86 27.64 20.01
C ALA A 488 -50.40 26.18 19.90
N GLY A 489 -50.74 25.49 18.81
CA GLY A 489 -50.21 24.16 18.50
C GLY A 489 -48.69 24.15 18.36
N LYS A 490 -48.14 25.10 17.56
CA LYS A 490 -46.70 25.27 17.34
C LYS A 490 -45.94 25.59 18.63
N ILE A 491 -46.48 26.52 19.45
CA ILE A 491 -45.89 26.89 20.74
C ILE A 491 -45.80 25.69 21.68
N LYS A 492 -46.88 24.88 21.76
CA LYS A 492 -46.83 23.64 22.55
C LYS A 492 -45.76 22.66 22.05
N GLU A 493 -45.69 22.47 20.74
CA GLU A 493 -44.68 21.60 20.12
C GLU A 493 -43.27 22.09 20.42
N TYR A 494 -42.98 23.38 20.25
CA TYR A 494 -41.67 23.96 20.56
C TYR A 494 -41.31 23.82 22.06
N LEU A 495 -42.27 23.96 22.96
CA LEU A 495 -42.02 23.74 24.39
C LEU A 495 -41.71 22.27 24.70
N ILE A 496 -42.41 21.34 24.04
CA ILE A 496 -42.09 19.89 24.16
C ILE A 496 -40.69 19.60 23.65
N ILE A 497 -40.31 20.13 22.50
CA ILE A 497 -38.97 19.94 21.91
C ILE A 497 -37.93 20.48 22.88
N LEU A 498 -38.03 21.69 23.37
CA LEU A 498 -37.09 22.32 24.30
C LEU A 498 -37.04 21.62 25.68
N GLY A 499 -38.11 20.93 26.07
CA GLY A 499 -38.20 20.19 27.33
C GLY A 499 -37.63 18.74 27.27
N SER A 500 -37.35 18.21 26.09
CA SER A 500 -36.96 16.82 25.94
C SER A 500 -35.78 16.68 24.98
N ARG A 501 -34.63 16.24 25.52
CA ARG A 501 -33.46 15.93 24.71
C ARG A 501 -33.74 14.82 23.69
N GLU A 502 -34.54 13.84 24.04
CA GLU A 502 -34.95 12.76 23.14
C GLU A 502 -35.62 13.31 21.87
N ARG A 503 -36.54 14.26 22.03
CA ARG A 503 -37.22 14.92 20.89
C ARG A 503 -36.24 15.72 20.02
N ILE A 504 -35.25 16.33 20.63
CA ILE A 504 -34.17 17.04 19.89
C ILE A 504 -33.37 16.02 19.06
N MET A 505 -33.01 14.89 19.65
CA MET A 505 -32.28 13.82 18.95
C MET A 505 -33.12 13.21 17.82
N ASP A 506 -34.45 13.04 18.00
CA ASP A 506 -35.35 12.60 16.93
C ASP A 506 -35.31 13.56 15.72
N ILE A 507 -35.29 14.87 16.00
CA ILE A 507 -35.20 15.89 14.94
C ILE A 507 -33.88 15.78 14.21
N ILE A 508 -32.78 15.66 14.93
CA ILE A 508 -31.40 15.50 14.36
C ILE A 508 -31.34 14.23 13.52
N THR A 509 -31.88 13.11 14.02
CA THR A 509 -32.01 11.85 13.30
C THR A 509 -32.69 12.01 11.95
N ASN A 510 -33.87 12.68 11.95
CA ASN A 510 -34.62 12.92 10.71
C ASN A 510 -33.85 13.83 9.75
N GLU A 511 -33.20 14.88 10.24
CA GLU A 511 -32.43 15.80 9.42
C GLU A 511 -31.18 15.13 8.82
N LEU A 512 -30.49 14.25 9.56
CA LEU A 512 -29.37 13.46 9.06
C LEU A 512 -29.85 12.44 8.03
N GLN A 513 -30.97 11.77 8.29
CA GLN A 513 -31.56 10.83 7.33
C GLN A 513 -31.94 11.52 6.02
N GLU A 514 -32.58 12.71 6.10
CA GLU A 514 -32.86 13.54 4.91
C GLU A 514 -31.59 13.84 4.10
N CYS A 515 -30.49 14.23 4.78
CA CYS A 515 -29.23 14.48 4.11
C CYS A 515 -28.65 13.21 3.46
N LYS A 516 -28.77 12.07 4.12
CA LYS A 516 -28.35 10.77 3.57
C LYS A 516 -29.14 10.42 2.32
N ASP A 517 -30.47 10.51 2.38
CA ASP A 517 -31.36 10.15 1.26
C ASP A 517 -31.15 11.03 0.02
N LEU A 518 -30.72 12.29 0.22
CA LEU A 518 -30.52 13.24 -0.87
C LEU A 518 -29.12 13.20 -1.48
N PHE A 519 -28.09 12.93 -0.69
CA PHE A 519 -26.71 13.16 -1.09
C PHE A 519 -25.80 11.94 -0.97
N ALA A 520 -26.22 10.85 -0.30
CA ALA A 520 -25.37 9.68 -0.18
C ALA A 520 -25.19 8.98 -1.53
N VAL A 521 -23.95 8.61 -1.80
CA VAL A 521 -23.54 7.81 -2.96
C VAL A 521 -22.82 6.56 -2.48
N PRO A 522 -22.80 5.48 -3.27
CA PRO A 522 -22.00 4.31 -2.95
C PRO A 522 -20.52 4.67 -2.77
N ARG A 523 -19.82 3.90 -1.93
CA ARG A 523 -18.37 4.05 -1.74
C ARG A 523 -17.63 3.97 -3.08
N ARG A 524 -16.73 4.91 -3.31
CA ARG A 524 -15.89 4.99 -4.52
C ARG A 524 -14.57 4.24 -4.34
N THR A 525 -13.93 4.41 -3.18
CA THR A 525 -12.62 3.80 -2.87
C THR A 525 -12.81 2.36 -2.38
N GLU A 526 -12.22 1.41 -3.08
CA GLU A 526 -12.20 -0.01 -2.70
C GLU A 526 -11.20 -0.24 -1.56
N ILE A 527 -11.57 -1.03 -0.54
CA ILE A 527 -10.66 -1.40 0.55
C ILE A 527 -10.26 -2.85 0.38
N VAL A 528 -8.95 -3.09 0.21
CA VAL A 528 -8.37 -4.42 0.02
C VAL A 528 -7.51 -4.77 1.24
N ASP A 529 -7.63 -6.00 1.73
CA ASP A 529 -6.79 -6.48 2.80
C ASP A 529 -5.32 -6.54 2.34
N TRP A 530 -4.44 -6.00 3.17
CA TRP A 530 -3.03 -5.88 2.87
C TRP A 530 -2.19 -6.37 4.04
N SER A 531 -1.37 -7.40 3.80
CA SER A 531 -0.59 -8.08 4.85
C SER A 531 0.86 -7.62 4.97
N GLY A 532 1.33 -6.68 4.14
CA GLY A 532 2.71 -6.19 4.22
C GLY A 532 3.16 -5.37 3.01
N ASP A 533 4.33 -4.77 3.12
CA ASP A 533 4.99 -4.09 2.01
C ASP A 533 5.40 -5.09 0.93
N MET A 534 5.41 -4.63 -0.33
CA MET A 534 5.93 -5.37 -1.48
C MET A 534 7.38 -5.78 -1.23
N GLU A 535 7.68 -7.08 -1.29
CA GLU A 535 9.06 -7.56 -1.23
C GLU A 535 9.81 -7.23 -2.53
N ASP A 536 11.14 -7.11 -2.44
CA ASP A 536 11.97 -6.87 -3.62
C ASP A 536 11.82 -7.99 -4.66
N GLU A 537 11.42 -9.18 -4.22
CA GLU A 537 11.20 -10.36 -5.05
C GLU A 537 10.00 -10.23 -5.98
N ASP A 538 8.93 -9.55 -5.53
CA ASP A 538 7.71 -9.28 -6.33
C ASP A 538 7.97 -8.40 -7.57
N LEU A 539 9.15 -7.78 -7.61
CA LEU A 539 9.60 -6.93 -8.71
C LEU A 539 10.46 -7.67 -9.74
N ILE A 540 10.79 -8.92 -9.46
CA ILE A 540 11.70 -9.74 -10.27
C ILE A 540 10.87 -10.78 -11.04
N GLU A 541 11.07 -10.83 -12.32
CA GLU A 541 10.45 -11.85 -13.18
C GLU A 541 10.94 -13.25 -12.80
N SER A 542 10.00 -14.19 -12.70
CA SER A 542 10.31 -15.60 -12.49
C SER A 542 10.88 -16.19 -13.79
N GLN A 543 12.17 -16.46 -13.80
CA GLN A 543 12.89 -16.92 -14.96
C GLN A 543 13.98 -17.92 -14.57
N ASP A 544 14.18 -18.96 -15.34
CA ASP A 544 15.27 -19.92 -15.13
C ASP A 544 16.62 -19.35 -15.57
N MET A 545 17.58 -19.46 -14.66
CA MET A 545 18.91 -18.90 -14.81
C MET A 545 19.97 -19.98 -14.66
N VAL A 546 21.00 -19.91 -15.49
CA VAL A 546 22.22 -20.69 -15.33
C VAL A 546 23.16 -19.94 -14.39
N VAL A 547 23.44 -20.54 -13.26
CA VAL A 547 24.41 -20.01 -12.29
C VAL A 547 25.76 -20.67 -12.53
N THR A 548 26.80 -19.87 -12.72
CA THR A 548 28.18 -20.35 -12.91
C THR A 548 29.09 -19.81 -11.82
N VAL A 549 29.94 -20.68 -11.28
CA VAL A 549 30.93 -20.34 -10.29
C VAL A 549 32.30 -20.81 -10.79
N THR A 550 33.34 -19.99 -10.65
CA THR A 550 34.71 -20.33 -11.05
C THR A 550 35.55 -20.70 -9.84
N GLU A 551 36.71 -21.39 -10.08
CA GLU A 551 37.67 -21.79 -9.07
C GLU A 551 38.20 -20.59 -8.28
N THR A 552 38.45 -19.47 -8.93
CA THR A 552 38.90 -18.23 -8.29
C THR A 552 37.74 -17.49 -7.56
N GLY A 553 36.53 -18.07 -7.50
CA GLY A 553 35.43 -17.58 -6.72
C GLY A 553 34.61 -16.46 -7.39
N TYR A 554 34.59 -16.38 -8.73
CA TYR A 554 33.68 -15.51 -9.45
C TYR A 554 32.34 -16.21 -9.68
N ILE A 555 31.23 -15.47 -9.48
CA ILE A 555 29.91 -16.00 -9.66
C ILE A 555 29.08 -15.06 -10.56
N LYS A 556 28.22 -15.62 -11.40
CA LYS A 556 27.23 -14.91 -12.20
C LYS A 556 26.00 -15.76 -12.45
N ARG A 557 24.91 -15.11 -12.84
CA ARG A 557 23.73 -15.75 -13.43
C ARG A 557 23.53 -15.28 -14.86
N THR A 558 23.10 -16.17 -15.73
CA THR A 558 22.80 -15.88 -17.15
C THR A 558 21.46 -16.50 -17.49
N ALA A 559 20.61 -15.84 -18.26
CA ALA A 559 19.33 -16.40 -18.66
C ALA A 559 19.53 -17.75 -19.39
N LEU A 560 18.73 -18.75 -19.06
CA LEU A 560 18.82 -20.07 -19.69
C LEU A 560 18.58 -19.96 -21.21
N ALA A 561 17.71 -19.07 -21.66
CA ALA A 561 17.44 -18.78 -23.08
C ALA A 561 18.69 -18.34 -23.87
N ASP A 562 19.71 -17.75 -23.20
CA ASP A 562 20.97 -17.38 -23.85
C ASP A 562 21.86 -18.59 -24.21
N PHE A 563 21.56 -19.77 -23.65
CA PHE A 563 22.25 -21.02 -23.90
C PHE A 563 21.49 -21.83 -24.96
N ARG A 564 21.56 -21.45 -26.24
CA ARG A 564 20.98 -22.21 -27.35
C ARG A 564 21.59 -23.61 -27.45
N ALA A 565 20.76 -24.65 -27.50
CA ALA A 565 21.20 -26.00 -27.80
C ALA A 565 21.86 -26.06 -29.18
N GLN A 566 23.10 -26.57 -29.26
CA GLN A 566 23.78 -26.80 -30.54
C GLN A 566 23.59 -28.25 -30.97
N LYS A 567 23.16 -28.47 -32.23
CA LYS A 567 23.09 -29.80 -32.81
C LYS A 567 24.45 -30.52 -32.87
N ARG A 568 24.46 -31.86 -32.82
CA ARG A 568 25.66 -32.72 -32.83
C ARG A 568 26.67 -32.28 -33.92
N GLY A 569 27.94 -32.14 -33.54
CA GLY A 569 29.05 -31.81 -34.45
C GLY A 569 29.48 -30.34 -34.51
N GLY A 570 28.91 -29.45 -33.69
CA GLY A 570 29.35 -28.07 -33.57
C GLY A 570 30.68 -27.94 -32.82
N LYS A 571 31.54 -26.97 -33.19
CA LYS A 571 32.68 -26.55 -32.37
C LYS A 571 32.16 -25.95 -31.06
N GLY A 572 32.65 -26.44 -29.93
CA GLY A 572 32.31 -25.93 -28.60
C GLY A 572 32.37 -24.40 -28.57
N VAL A 573 31.42 -23.75 -27.88
CA VAL A 573 31.39 -22.31 -27.74
C VAL A 573 32.20 -21.96 -26.49
N SER A 574 33.14 -21.03 -26.60
CA SER A 574 33.89 -20.50 -25.48
C SER A 574 32.98 -19.95 -24.37
N GLY A 575 33.09 -20.44 -23.15
CA GLY A 575 32.28 -20.06 -21.98
C GLY A 575 32.63 -18.69 -21.39
N GLY A 576 33.48 -17.89 -22.02
CA GLY A 576 33.86 -16.54 -21.58
C GLY A 576 35.32 -16.23 -21.82
N SER A 577 35.68 -14.96 -21.89
CA SER A 577 37.05 -14.49 -21.76
C SER A 577 37.44 -14.50 -20.29
N LEU A 578 37.66 -15.71 -19.75
CA LEU A 578 38.29 -15.89 -18.44
C LEU A 578 39.78 -15.50 -18.58
N LYS A 579 40.40 -14.99 -17.50
CA LYS A 579 41.90 -14.94 -17.45
C LYS A 579 42.41 -16.34 -17.72
N GLU A 580 43.57 -16.48 -18.36
CA GLU A 580 44.14 -17.74 -18.83
C GLU A 580 44.15 -18.90 -17.80
N ASP A 581 43.87 -18.64 -16.49
CA ASP A 581 43.93 -19.58 -15.38
C ASP A 581 42.66 -19.75 -14.55
N ASP A 582 41.47 -19.24 -14.96
CA ASP A 582 40.25 -19.36 -14.16
C ASP A 582 39.22 -20.32 -14.80
N VAL A 583 38.76 -21.31 -14.04
CA VAL A 583 37.96 -22.43 -14.52
C VAL A 583 36.60 -22.46 -13.84
N VAL A 584 35.51 -22.77 -14.57
CA VAL A 584 34.17 -23.00 -14.02
C VAL A 584 34.20 -24.32 -13.22
N THR A 585 33.97 -24.23 -11.92
CA THR A 585 33.91 -25.40 -11.03
C THR A 585 32.51 -25.86 -10.72
N THR A 586 31.51 -24.96 -10.80
CA THR A 586 30.11 -25.28 -10.49
C THR A 586 29.21 -24.60 -11.49
N LEU A 587 28.27 -25.36 -12.06
CA LEU A 587 27.22 -24.89 -12.97
C LEU A 587 25.92 -25.63 -12.64
N PHE A 588 24.84 -24.88 -12.47
CA PHE A 588 23.50 -25.43 -12.24
C PHE A 588 22.42 -24.45 -12.71
N VAL A 589 21.21 -24.94 -12.91
CA VAL A 589 20.04 -24.15 -13.22
C VAL A 589 19.26 -23.88 -11.93
N ALA A 590 18.80 -22.65 -11.76
CA ALA A 590 17.92 -22.26 -10.65
C ALA A 590 17.01 -21.12 -11.11
N ASN A 591 15.77 -21.12 -10.66
CA ASN A 591 14.85 -20.02 -10.91
C ASN A 591 15.32 -18.74 -10.20
N THR A 592 15.00 -17.57 -10.72
CA THR A 592 15.35 -16.27 -10.09
C THR A 592 14.91 -16.20 -8.63
N HIS A 593 13.76 -16.80 -8.29
CA HIS A 593 13.20 -16.78 -6.93
C HIS A 593 13.73 -17.91 -6.02
N THR A 594 14.49 -18.85 -6.57
CA THR A 594 15.06 -19.96 -5.77
C THR A 594 16.04 -19.45 -4.73
N GLN A 595 15.91 -19.96 -3.50
CA GLN A 595 16.84 -19.70 -2.40
C GLN A 595 18.09 -20.56 -2.56
N LEU A 596 19.24 -19.93 -2.67
CA LEU A 596 20.54 -20.61 -2.71
C LEU A 596 21.18 -20.63 -1.32
N SER A 597 21.59 -21.81 -0.87
CA SER A 597 22.39 -21.99 0.33
C SER A 597 23.83 -22.28 -0.06
N PHE A 598 24.79 -21.42 0.37
CA PHE A 598 26.20 -21.52 0.10
C PHE A 598 26.90 -22.09 1.33
N PHE A 599 27.46 -23.28 1.21
CA PHE A 599 28.27 -23.92 2.25
C PHE A 599 29.73 -23.73 1.93
N THR A 600 30.51 -23.23 2.87
CA THR A 600 31.94 -22.94 2.70
C THR A 600 32.80 -24.02 3.33
N THR A 601 34.05 -24.15 2.86
CA THR A 601 34.98 -25.18 3.32
C THR A 601 35.30 -25.11 4.82
N ASP A 602 35.16 -23.92 5.42
CA ASP A 602 35.30 -23.67 6.86
C ASP A 602 34.04 -24.03 7.68
N GLY A 603 33.00 -24.57 7.03
CA GLY A 603 31.80 -25.04 7.68
C GLY A 603 30.74 -23.95 8.00
N MET A 604 30.78 -22.81 7.33
CA MET A 604 29.71 -21.78 7.41
C MET A 604 28.65 -21.99 6.33
N VAL A 605 27.46 -21.47 6.56
CA VAL A 605 26.40 -21.39 5.55
C VAL A 605 25.92 -19.94 5.39
N TYR A 606 25.76 -19.52 4.16
CA TYR A 606 25.19 -18.24 3.75
C TYR A 606 24.00 -18.48 2.85
N LYS A 607 23.04 -17.55 2.84
CA LYS A 607 21.85 -17.61 1.99
C LYS A 607 21.77 -16.41 1.08
N LEU A 608 21.35 -16.64 -0.14
CA LEU A 608 21.10 -15.58 -1.12
C LEU A 608 20.05 -16.07 -2.13
N LYS A 609 19.10 -15.20 -2.49
CA LYS A 609 18.19 -15.46 -3.60
C LYS A 609 18.93 -15.38 -4.94
N THR A 610 18.58 -16.23 -5.89
CA THR A 610 19.23 -16.29 -7.21
C THR A 610 19.23 -14.94 -7.92
N TRP A 611 18.12 -14.16 -7.82
CA TRP A 611 18.02 -12.84 -8.44
C TRP A 611 19.03 -11.80 -7.90
N ARG A 612 19.56 -12.00 -6.71
CA ARG A 612 20.60 -11.13 -6.14
C ARG A 612 22.01 -11.40 -6.68
N LEU A 613 22.20 -12.51 -7.39
CA LEU A 613 23.46 -12.77 -8.08
C LEU A 613 23.62 -11.80 -9.26
N PRO A 614 24.87 -11.39 -9.59
CA PRO A 614 25.12 -10.51 -10.72
C PRO A 614 24.67 -11.17 -12.03
N GLN A 615 23.82 -10.48 -12.78
CA GLN A 615 23.45 -10.89 -14.12
C GLN A 615 24.60 -10.56 -15.09
N GLY A 616 24.91 -11.48 -15.95
CA GLY A 616 25.98 -11.32 -16.92
C GLY A 616 25.67 -12.05 -18.21
N SER A 617 26.26 -11.59 -19.31
CA SER A 617 26.27 -12.35 -20.56
C SER A 617 27.09 -13.63 -20.39
N ARG A 618 26.91 -14.57 -21.29
CA ARG A 618 27.67 -15.83 -21.33
C ARG A 618 29.19 -15.63 -21.28
N THR A 619 29.71 -14.57 -21.87
CA THR A 619 31.15 -14.24 -21.93
C THR A 619 31.64 -13.34 -20.82
N SER A 620 30.78 -12.79 -19.96
CA SER A 620 31.17 -11.92 -18.85
C SER A 620 31.85 -12.70 -17.73
N LYS A 621 32.79 -12.06 -17.00
CA LYS A 621 33.55 -12.69 -15.89
C LYS A 621 32.69 -12.91 -14.63
N GLY A 622 31.63 -12.16 -14.42
CA GLY A 622 30.87 -12.12 -13.16
C GLY A 622 31.49 -11.22 -12.08
N LYS A 623 31.12 -11.44 -10.82
CA LYS A 623 31.70 -10.75 -9.66
C LYS A 623 32.28 -11.76 -8.68
N ALA A 624 33.35 -11.37 -7.99
CA ALA A 624 33.92 -12.20 -6.94
C ALA A 624 32.91 -12.38 -5.81
N ILE A 625 32.73 -13.62 -5.36
CA ILE A 625 31.71 -13.99 -4.38
C ILE A 625 31.92 -13.31 -3.02
N VAL A 626 33.19 -13.03 -2.67
CA VAL A 626 33.55 -12.27 -1.46
C VAL A 626 33.02 -10.82 -1.46
N ASN A 627 32.66 -10.27 -2.63
CA ASN A 627 32.02 -8.98 -2.75
C ASN A 627 30.48 -9.07 -2.56
N ILE A 628 29.92 -10.27 -2.56
CA ILE A 628 28.48 -10.54 -2.45
C ILE A 628 28.16 -11.14 -1.08
N LEU A 629 28.97 -12.10 -0.64
CA LEU A 629 28.88 -12.76 0.65
C LEU A 629 30.13 -12.46 1.50
N PRO A 630 29.97 -12.23 2.80
CA PRO A 630 31.12 -11.92 3.69
C PRO A 630 31.94 -13.17 4.02
N ILE A 631 32.55 -13.81 3.00
CA ILE A 631 33.37 -14.99 3.12
C ILE A 631 34.80 -14.58 3.45
N PRO A 632 35.46 -15.18 4.46
CA PRO A 632 36.85 -14.90 4.81
C PRO A 632 37.80 -15.21 3.66
N THR A 633 38.95 -14.50 3.62
CA THR A 633 40.01 -14.76 2.64
C THR A 633 40.62 -16.16 2.84
N GLY A 634 40.74 -16.91 1.76
CA GLY A 634 41.30 -18.29 1.78
C GLY A 634 40.22 -19.37 1.98
N VAL A 635 38.96 -19.00 2.18
CA VAL A 635 37.82 -19.93 2.27
C VAL A 635 37.15 -20.02 0.91
N SER A 636 36.87 -21.24 0.45
CA SER A 636 36.15 -21.49 -0.81
C SER A 636 34.74 -22.08 -0.56
N ILE A 637 33.98 -22.17 -1.62
CA ILE A 637 32.64 -22.76 -1.56
C ILE A 637 32.77 -24.27 -1.72
N ALA A 638 32.27 -25.00 -0.72
CA ALA A 638 32.22 -26.47 -0.73
C ALA A 638 30.99 -26.99 -1.48
N ALA A 639 29.86 -26.34 -1.29
CA ALA A 639 28.60 -26.72 -1.95
C ALA A 639 27.67 -25.52 -2.13
N ILE A 640 26.94 -25.48 -3.24
CA ILE A 640 25.81 -24.58 -3.46
C ILE A 640 24.58 -25.45 -3.62
N MET A 641 23.59 -25.18 -2.82
CA MET A 641 22.36 -25.97 -2.80
C MET A 641 21.15 -25.07 -3.12
N PRO A 642 20.54 -25.19 -4.30
CA PRO A 642 19.26 -24.59 -4.57
C PRO A 642 18.17 -25.30 -3.76
N VAL A 643 17.24 -24.56 -3.17
CA VAL A 643 16.10 -25.10 -2.45
C VAL A 643 14.83 -24.44 -2.96
N ASP A 644 14.05 -25.19 -3.73
CA ASP A 644 12.85 -24.68 -4.42
C ASP A 644 11.59 -24.70 -3.54
N ARG A 645 11.73 -25.03 -2.24
CA ARG A 645 10.63 -25.04 -1.28
C ARG A 645 10.76 -23.89 -0.29
N ASP A 646 9.62 -23.38 0.14
CA ASP A 646 9.56 -22.38 1.21
C ASP A 646 10.23 -22.87 2.50
N GLU A 647 10.89 -21.99 3.24
CA GLU A 647 11.55 -22.33 4.52
C GLU A 647 10.63 -22.95 5.56
N LYS A 648 9.32 -22.64 5.52
CA LYS A 648 8.30 -23.26 6.41
C LYS A 648 8.09 -24.75 6.16
N ASP A 649 8.44 -25.23 4.96
CA ASP A 649 8.28 -26.64 4.56
C ASP A 649 9.57 -27.46 4.72
N TRP A 650 10.61 -26.91 5.34
CA TRP A 650 11.92 -27.55 5.51
C TRP A 650 12.00 -28.53 6.68
N ASP A 651 10.98 -28.62 7.52
CA ASP A 651 10.99 -29.53 8.69
C ASP A 651 11.02 -31.00 8.31
N ASP A 652 10.49 -31.38 7.15
CA ASP A 652 10.48 -32.74 6.63
C ASP A 652 11.74 -33.10 5.82
N LEU A 653 12.58 -32.09 5.49
CA LEU A 653 13.78 -32.26 4.72
C LEU A 653 15.00 -32.43 5.64
N GLN A 654 15.92 -33.26 5.20
CA GLN A 654 17.18 -33.50 5.90
C GLN A 654 18.36 -33.17 4.98
N ILE A 655 19.46 -32.77 5.58
CA ILE A 655 20.72 -32.49 4.90
C ILE A 655 21.84 -33.35 5.46
N VAL A 656 22.63 -33.92 4.57
CA VAL A 656 23.85 -34.67 4.91
C VAL A 656 25.08 -33.91 4.48
N PHE A 657 26.08 -33.91 5.35
CA PHE A 657 27.38 -33.26 5.17
C PHE A 657 28.46 -34.32 5.13
N ALA A 658 29.52 -34.10 4.31
CA ALA A 658 30.72 -34.91 4.30
C ALA A 658 31.95 -34.02 4.40
N THR A 659 32.97 -34.49 5.15
CA THR A 659 34.24 -33.80 5.34
C THR A 659 35.37 -34.53 4.64
N SER A 660 36.47 -33.83 4.38
CA SER A 660 37.69 -34.38 3.80
C SER A 660 38.27 -35.54 4.63
N ALA A 661 38.05 -35.54 5.94
CA ALA A 661 38.50 -36.61 6.86
C ALA A 661 37.58 -37.85 6.87
N GLY A 662 36.58 -37.92 6.01
CA GLY A 662 35.67 -39.07 5.88
C GLY A 662 34.59 -39.18 6.97
N THR A 663 34.30 -38.06 7.64
CA THR A 663 33.17 -37.98 8.58
C THR A 663 31.89 -37.50 7.87
N VAL A 664 30.75 -37.95 8.33
CA VAL A 664 29.46 -37.57 7.83
C VAL A 664 28.54 -37.18 8.98
N ARG A 665 27.61 -36.21 8.70
CA ARG A 665 26.62 -35.74 9.65
C ARG A 665 25.33 -35.47 8.95
N ARG A 666 24.20 -35.76 9.61
CA ARG A 666 22.86 -35.49 9.11
C ARG A 666 22.10 -34.59 10.08
N ASN A 667 21.50 -33.53 9.59
CA ASN A 667 20.65 -32.59 10.33
C ASN A 667 19.29 -32.42 9.65
N LYS A 668 18.32 -31.83 10.35
CA LYS A 668 17.14 -31.27 9.70
C LYS A 668 17.53 -30.05 8.88
N LEU A 669 16.92 -29.86 7.71
CA LEU A 669 17.16 -28.67 6.89
C LEU A 669 16.65 -27.40 7.58
N SER A 670 15.60 -27.52 8.41
CA SER A 670 15.08 -26.42 9.22
C SER A 670 16.06 -25.85 10.26
N ASP A 671 17.13 -26.61 10.63
CA ASP A 671 18.23 -26.06 11.44
C ASP A 671 18.94 -24.88 10.75
N PHE A 672 18.79 -24.76 9.45
CA PHE A 672 19.41 -23.73 8.59
C PHE A 672 18.44 -22.66 8.11
N THR A 673 17.25 -22.54 8.71
CA THR A 673 16.40 -21.38 8.56
C THR A 673 17.00 -20.17 9.29
N ASN A 674 16.53 -18.95 8.97
CA ASN A 674 16.99 -17.72 9.62
C ASN A 674 18.53 -17.54 9.65
N VAL A 675 19.17 -17.62 8.49
CA VAL A 675 20.61 -17.34 8.33
C VAL A 675 20.79 -15.83 8.22
N MET A 676 21.54 -15.25 9.16
CA MET A 676 21.87 -13.82 9.14
C MET A 676 22.89 -13.50 8.03
N ARG A 677 23.04 -12.21 7.69
CA ARG A 677 23.96 -11.77 6.64
C ARG A 677 25.42 -12.18 6.87
N ASN A 678 25.85 -12.31 8.12
CA ASN A 678 27.18 -12.76 8.51
C ASN A 678 27.36 -14.29 8.51
N GLY A 679 26.37 -15.02 8.00
CA GLY A 679 26.37 -16.47 7.96
C GLY A 679 25.93 -17.15 9.26
N LYS A 680 25.84 -18.47 9.21
CA LYS A 680 25.50 -19.34 10.33
C LYS A 680 26.43 -20.55 10.32
N ILE A 681 26.86 -21.01 11.49
CA ILE A 681 27.71 -22.18 11.59
C ILE A 681 26.91 -23.41 11.16
N ALA A 682 27.38 -24.09 10.12
CA ALA A 682 26.88 -25.38 9.68
C ALA A 682 27.69 -26.53 10.27
N MET A 683 29.02 -26.38 10.38
CA MET A 683 29.90 -27.35 11.00
C MET A 683 31.07 -26.59 11.67
N LYS A 684 31.57 -27.07 12.80
CA LYS A 684 32.67 -26.41 13.52
C LYS A 684 33.91 -27.25 13.47
N PHE A 685 35.02 -26.69 12.96
CA PHE A 685 36.31 -27.30 12.90
C PHE A 685 37.21 -26.61 13.95
N GLU A 686 37.73 -27.37 14.93
CA GLU A 686 38.54 -26.84 16.02
C GLU A 686 39.57 -27.88 16.46
N GLY A 687 40.72 -27.44 16.97
CA GLY A 687 41.77 -28.28 17.54
C GLY A 687 42.44 -29.18 16.49
N GLU A 688 42.49 -30.50 16.72
CA GLU A 688 43.14 -31.48 15.80
C GLU A 688 42.43 -31.57 14.42
N ASN A 689 41.32 -30.88 14.25
CA ASN A 689 40.50 -30.88 13.01
C ASN A 689 40.58 -29.55 12.25
N GLU A 690 41.51 -28.67 12.53
CA GLU A 690 41.64 -27.36 11.84
C GLU A 690 41.92 -27.51 10.34
N ASP A 691 42.60 -28.61 9.94
CA ASP A 691 42.89 -28.95 8.54
C ASP A 691 41.77 -29.71 7.83
N VAL A 692 40.64 -29.97 8.51
CA VAL A 692 39.49 -30.67 7.93
C VAL A 692 38.57 -29.68 7.24
N GLU A 693 38.21 -29.96 6.02
CA GLU A 693 37.34 -29.14 5.20
C GLU A 693 35.98 -29.83 4.98
N LEU A 694 34.93 -29.02 4.87
CA LEU A 694 33.65 -29.47 4.35
C LEU A 694 33.78 -29.69 2.83
N ILE A 695 33.44 -30.90 2.37
CA ILE A 695 33.56 -31.27 0.95
C ILE A 695 32.22 -31.06 0.24
N ASN A 696 31.12 -31.50 0.85
CA ASN A 696 29.81 -31.40 0.21
C ASN A 696 28.67 -31.37 1.23
N ALA A 697 27.54 -30.84 0.79
CA ALA A 697 26.27 -30.80 1.50
C ALA A 697 25.12 -31.11 0.52
N ARG A 698 24.27 -32.08 0.82
CA ARG A 698 23.16 -32.52 -0.03
C ARG A 698 21.89 -32.79 0.77
N ILE A 699 20.75 -32.51 0.19
CA ILE A 699 19.45 -32.91 0.74
C ILE A 699 19.32 -34.43 0.60
N CYS A 700 18.82 -35.10 1.62
CA CYS A 700 18.54 -36.52 1.63
C CYS A 700 17.22 -36.83 2.36
N SER A 701 16.63 -37.97 2.02
CA SER A 701 15.48 -38.56 2.73
C SER A 701 15.93 -39.80 3.52
N ASN A 702 15.00 -40.43 4.25
CA ASN A 702 15.26 -41.71 4.91
C ASN A 702 15.35 -42.88 3.92
N ASP A 703 14.85 -42.70 2.70
CA ASP A 703 14.82 -43.67 1.62
C ASP A 703 16.02 -43.55 0.68
N ASP A 704 17.08 -42.85 1.13
CA ASP A 704 18.27 -42.63 0.32
C ASP A 704 19.49 -43.29 0.94
N ASP A 705 20.48 -43.56 0.09
CA ASP A 705 21.84 -43.97 0.47
C ASP A 705 22.82 -42.84 0.27
N VAL A 706 23.81 -42.79 1.14
CA VAL A 706 25.00 -41.93 1.00
C VAL A 706 26.15 -42.70 0.40
N MET A 707 26.69 -42.19 -0.66
CA MET A 707 27.90 -42.74 -1.30
C MET A 707 29.06 -41.76 -1.18
N LEU A 708 30.16 -42.21 -0.64
CA LEU A 708 31.42 -41.47 -0.51
C LEU A 708 32.48 -42.11 -1.41
N VAL A 709 33.23 -41.26 -2.12
CA VAL A 709 34.34 -41.71 -2.99
C VAL A 709 35.60 -40.94 -2.64
N THR A 710 36.73 -41.68 -2.57
CA THR A 710 38.04 -41.12 -2.26
C THR A 710 38.90 -40.90 -3.52
N ASN A 711 39.90 -40.00 -3.44
CA ASN A 711 40.82 -39.76 -4.52
C ASN A 711 41.63 -41.02 -4.89
N SER A 712 41.89 -41.92 -3.92
CA SER A 712 42.58 -43.17 -4.13
C SER A 712 41.71 -44.25 -4.80
N GLY A 713 40.46 -43.98 -5.11
CA GLY A 713 39.56 -44.87 -5.81
C GLY A 713 38.82 -45.87 -4.94
N ARG A 714 38.61 -45.57 -3.66
CA ARG A 714 37.70 -46.30 -2.77
C ARG A 714 36.31 -45.66 -2.73
N ALA A 715 35.26 -46.49 -2.65
CA ALA A 715 33.90 -46.03 -2.47
C ALA A 715 33.20 -46.80 -1.37
N ILE A 716 32.37 -46.14 -0.60
CA ILE A 716 31.44 -46.78 0.37
C ILE A 716 30.03 -46.24 0.16
N ARG A 717 29.05 -47.17 0.20
CA ARG A 717 27.61 -46.85 0.12
C ARG A 717 26.94 -47.38 1.36
N PHE A 718 26.15 -46.56 2.04
CA PHE A 718 25.42 -46.93 3.24
C PHE A 718 24.11 -46.15 3.33
N PRO A 719 23.03 -46.71 3.97
CA PRO A 719 21.76 -45.99 4.14
C PRO A 719 21.94 -44.69 4.89
N SER A 720 21.21 -43.64 4.46
CA SER A 720 21.20 -42.38 5.17
C SER A 720 20.82 -42.50 6.63
N THR A 721 19.97 -43.49 6.95
CA THR A 721 19.49 -43.81 8.28
C THR A 721 20.57 -44.33 9.23
N ASP A 722 21.69 -44.87 8.72
CA ASP A 722 22.89 -45.23 9.52
C ASP A 722 23.52 -44.01 10.18
N VAL A 723 23.25 -42.81 9.65
CA VAL A 723 23.67 -41.53 10.23
C VAL A 723 22.47 -40.93 10.98
N ARG A 724 22.54 -40.94 12.32
CA ARG A 724 21.50 -40.32 13.13
C ARG A 724 21.32 -38.84 12.78
N VAL A 725 20.11 -38.31 12.92
CA VAL A 725 19.85 -36.88 12.82
C VAL A 725 20.42 -36.19 14.06
N PHE A 726 21.33 -35.24 13.85
CA PHE A 726 21.99 -34.47 14.91
C PHE A 726 21.16 -33.22 15.21
N ASN A 727 20.96 -32.91 16.48
CA ASN A 727 20.34 -31.68 16.92
C ASN A 727 21.34 -30.51 17.00
N SER A 728 22.66 -30.82 17.07
CA SER A 728 23.72 -29.83 17.14
C SER A 728 24.39 -29.61 15.78
N ARG A 729 24.57 -28.35 15.44
CA ARG A 729 25.29 -27.93 14.23
C ARG A 729 26.80 -27.86 14.40
N ALA A 730 27.33 -27.95 15.63
CA ALA A 730 28.76 -27.81 15.92
C ALA A 730 29.55 -29.13 15.84
N SER A 731 28.87 -30.27 15.74
CA SER A 731 29.57 -31.60 15.71
C SER A 731 30.13 -31.91 14.32
N LEU A 732 31.28 -32.59 14.25
CA LEU A 732 31.81 -33.16 13.02
C LEU A 732 31.04 -34.38 12.49
N GLY A 733 30.16 -34.93 13.28
CA GLY A 733 29.38 -36.09 12.91
C GLY A 733 30.02 -37.44 13.32
N VAL A 734 29.85 -38.45 12.47
CA VAL A 734 30.31 -39.81 12.67
C VAL A 734 31.15 -40.28 11.49
N ARG A 735 31.99 -41.28 11.69
CA ARG A 735 32.85 -41.83 10.60
C ARG A 735 31.94 -42.44 9.52
N GLY A 736 32.06 -41.94 8.29
CA GLY A 736 31.41 -42.45 7.09
C GLY A 736 32.26 -43.56 6.43
N ILE A 737 33.55 -43.27 6.23
CA ILE A 737 34.54 -44.19 5.66
C ILE A 737 35.84 -44.18 6.48
N LYS A 738 36.59 -45.28 6.49
CA LYS A 738 37.93 -45.35 7.07
C LYS A 738 38.96 -45.08 5.99
N LEU A 739 39.58 -43.91 6.05
CA LEU A 739 40.65 -43.49 5.13
C LEU A 739 41.99 -44.20 5.49
N GLN A 740 42.88 -44.34 4.50
CA GLN A 740 44.21 -44.93 4.64
C GLN A 740 45.30 -43.96 4.12
N GLY A 741 46.31 -43.66 4.92
CA GLY A 741 47.38 -42.74 4.55
C GLY A 741 46.83 -41.32 4.27
N ASP A 742 47.26 -40.74 3.15
CA ASP A 742 46.86 -39.37 2.73
C ASP A 742 45.55 -39.31 1.89
N ASP A 743 44.76 -40.40 1.96
CA ASP A 743 43.51 -40.49 1.22
C ASP A 743 42.48 -39.46 1.72
N LYS A 744 41.73 -38.85 0.83
CA LYS A 744 40.70 -37.84 1.12
C LYS A 744 39.42 -38.14 0.38
N ILE A 745 38.28 -37.71 0.95
CA ILE A 745 37.02 -37.70 0.21
C ILE A 745 37.09 -36.63 -0.88
N VAL A 746 36.70 -37.00 -2.09
CA VAL A 746 36.57 -36.08 -3.23
C VAL A 746 35.14 -35.89 -3.65
N SER A 747 34.25 -36.85 -3.32
CA SER A 747 32.85 -36.77 -3.71
C SER A 747 31.91 -37.41 -2.68
N MET A 748 30.75 -36.78 -2.49
CA MET A 748 29.63 -37.34 -1.79
C MET A 748 28.39 -37.23 -2.70
N SER A 749 27.68 -38.36 -2.85
CA SER A 749 26.43 -38.44 -3.60
C SER A 749 25.32 -39.02 -2.74
N VAL A 750 24.10 -38.59 -3.02
CA VAL A 750 22.89 -39.20 -2.45
C VAL A 750 22.20 -39.94 -3.59
N ILE A 751 21.93 -41.21 -3.37
CA ILE A 751 21.30 -42.12 -4.36
C ILE A 751 20.13 -42.83 -3.72
N ARG A 752 19.15 -43.25 -4.49
CA ARG A 752 17.96 -43.94 -3.95
C ARG A 752 18.36 -45.27 -3.32
N HIS A 753 17.81 -45.54 -2.14
CA HIS A 753 17.98 -46.84 -1.48
C HIS A 753 17.16 -47.93 -2.18
N PHE A 754 17.79 -49.04 -2.49
CA PHE A 754 17.10 -50.18 -3.01
C PHE A 754 17.68 -51.46 -2.39
N LYS A 755 16.81 -52.27 -1.77
CA LYS A 755 17.21 -53.52 -1.13
C LYS A 755 17.28 -54.64 -2.18
N ALA A 756 18.48 -55.10 -2.47
CA ALA A 756 18.73 -56.26 -3.33
C ALA A 756 19.83 -57.17 -2.72
N GLU A 757 19.63 -58.46 -2.79
CA GLU A 757 20.61 -59.43 -2.37
C GLU A 757 21.82 -59.45 -3.34
N ALA A 758 22.94 -60.04 -2.91
CA ALA A 758 24.15 -60.07 -3.70
C ALA A 758 23.97 -60.76 -5.06
N ASP A 759 23.23 -61.88 -5.05
CA ASP A 759 22.96 -62.69 -6.23
C ASP A 759 22.00 -61.97 -7.19
N GLU A 760 21.00 -61.24 -6.68
CA GLU A 760 20.09 -60.44 -7.50
C GLU A 760 20.85 -59.33 -8.21
N ARG A 761 21.77 -58.65 -7.51
CA ARG A 761 22.59 -57.57 -8.10
C ARG A 761 23.54 -58.12 -9.19
N ALA A 762 24.19 -59.26 -8.93
CA ALA A 762 25.02 -59.92 -9.93
C ALA A 762 24.23 -60.32 -11.19
N ALA A 763 23.09 -60.92 -10.99
CA ALA A 763 22.17 -61.29 -12.06
C ALA A 763 21.70 -60.07 -12.91
N TYR A 764 21.31 -58.98 -12.19
CA TYR A 764 20.88 -57.71 -12.81
C TYR A 764 22.03 -57.12 -13.67
N LEU A 765 23.24 -57.04 -13.12
CA LEU A 765 24.38 -56.45 -13.84
C LEU A 765 24.81 -57.30 -15.03
N LYS A 766 24.70 -58.65 -14.97
CA LYS A 766 24.95 -59.54 -16.08
C LYS A 766 23.90 -59.31 -17.18
N MET A 767 22.63 -59.23 -16.86
CA MET A 767 21.53 -58.99 -17.80
C MET A 767 21.63 -57.58 -18.44
N ARG A 768 21.98 -56.56 -17.61
CA ARG A 768 22.17 -55.15 -18.06
C ARG A 768 23.32 -55.06 -19.08
N ARG A 769 24.43 -55.77 -18.87
CA ARG A 769 25.54 -55.81 -19.83
C ARG A 769 25.17 -56.52 -21.16
N ALA A 770 24.44 -57.62 -21.05
CA ALA A 770 23.95 -58.36 -22.19
C ALA A 770 23.03 -57.51 -23.05
N MET A 771 22.06 -56.78 -22.44
CA MET A 771 21.15 -55.89 -23.15
C MET A 771 21.88 -54.67 -23.78
N ALA A 772 22.96 -54.21 -23.18
CA ALA A 772 23.78 -53.12 -23.73
C ALA A 772 24.70 -53.54 -24.88
N GLY A 773 24.72 -54.83 -25.30
CA GLY A 773 25.56 -55.35 -26.37
C GLY A 773 27.04 -55.35 -26.02
N LEU A 774 27.41 -55.19 -24.76
CA LEU A 774 28.79 -55.20 -24.31
C LEU A 774 29.24 -56.66 -24.11
N ALA A 775 29.85 -57.23 -25.14
CA ALA A 775 30.43 -58.55 -25.09
C ALA A 775 31.65 -58.59 -24.12
N ASP A 776 31.79 -59.69 -23.43
CA ASP A 776 32.80 -60.07 -22.47
C ASP A 776 34.19 -59.38 -22.64
N ASP A 777 34.44 -58.28 -21.94
CA ASP A 777 35.79 -57.96 -21.55
C ASP A 777 36.12 -58.82 -20.33
N ALA A 778 36.71 -59.95 -20.65
CA ALA A 778 37.20 -60.95 -19.69
C ALA A 778 38.25 -60.30 -18.75
N GLU A 779 37.96 -60.44 -17.51
CA GLU A 779 38.81 -60.54 -16.34
C GLU A 779 38.08 -60.04 -15.07
N ILE A 780 36.93 -60.73 -14.75
CA ILE A 780 36.40 -60.70 -13.40
C ILE A 780 36.10 -62.16 -13.06
N GLU A 781 36.71 -62.70 -12.05
CA GLU A 781 36.32 -63.90 -11.34
C GLU A 781 34.90 -63.64 -10.75
N ASP A 782 33.88 -63.82 -11.57
CA ASP A 782 32.50 -63.93 -11.12
C ASP A 782 32.23 -65.41 -10.95
N GLU A 783 32.07 -65.82 -9.69
CA GLU A 783 31.45 -67.13 -9.34
C GLU A 783 30.16 -67.34 -10.21
N ASP A 784 30.00 -68.51 -10.72
CA ASP A 784 28.93 -68.99 -11.60
C ASP A 784 27.53 -68.57 -11.08
N VAL A 785 27.04 -67.42 -11.43
CA VAL A 785 25.63 -67.01 -11.23
C VAL A 785 24.83 -67.50 -12.44
N PRO A 786 23.80 -68.38 -12.26
CA PRO A 786 23.01 -68.90 -13.38
C PRO A 786 22.27 -67.75 -14.13
N ALA A 787 22.32 -67.73 -15.47
CA ALA A 787 21.51 -66.86 -16.25
C ALA A 787 20.03 -67.24 -16.04
N GLY A 788 19.24 -66.31 -15.41
CA GLY A 788 17.81 -66.52 -15.13
C GLY A 788 17.44 -66.47 -13.65
N SER A 789 18.33 -66.04 -12.74
CA SER A 789 18.01 -65.92 -11.32
C SER A 789 17.21 -64.64 -10.95
N ILE A 790 16.88 -63.75 -11.90
CA ILE A 790 16.09 -62.56 -11.66
C ILE A 790 14.88 -62.57 -12.64
N THR A 791 13.69 -62.26 -12.13
CA THR A 791 12.49 -62.11 -12.95
C THR A 791 12.48 -60.81 -13.74
N GLN A 792 11.76 -60.75 -14.87
CA GLN A 792 11.64 -59.52 -15.65
C GLN A 792 11.03 -58.37 -14.83
N GLU A 793 10.06 -58.66 -13.99
CA GLU A 793 9.47 -57.65 -13.09
C GLU A 793 10.51 -57.07 -12.15
N ARG A 794 11.30 -57.95 -11.49
CA ARG A 794 12.37 -57.53 -10.58
C ARG A 794 13.47 -56.79 -11.27
N TYR A 795 13.81 -57.15 -12.52
CA TYR A 795 14.74 -56.39 -13.35
C TYR A 795 14.21 -54.98 -13.66
N ALA A 796 12.91 -54.88 -13.99
CA ALA A 796 12.27 -53.56 -14.23
C ALA A 796 12.27 -52.68 -12.99
N GLU A 797 11.96 -53.26 -11.78
CA GLU A 797 12.05 -52.55 -10.53
C GLU A 797 13.48 -52.01 -10.26
N MET A 798 14.49 -52.84 -10.45
CA MET A 798 15.87 -52.46 -10.25
C MET A 798 16.33 -51.42 -11.26
N SER A 799 15.89 -51.55 -12.51
CA SER A 799 16.18 -50.60 -13.58
C SER A 799 15.55 -49.21 -13.34
N ALA A 800 14.33 -49.17 -12.79
CA ALA A 800 13.62 -47.91 -12.47
C ALA A 800 14.31 -47.09 -11.36
N VAL A 801 15.11 -47.72 -10.52
CA VAL A 801 15.84 -47.06 -9.42
C VAL A 801 17.36 -47.01 -9.64
N GLU A 802 17.84 -47.50 -10.78
CA GLU A 802 19.25 -47.46 -11.13
C GLU A 802 19.71 -46.00 -11.32
N ASN A 803 20.81 -45.60 -10.62
CA ASN A 803 21.55 -44.42 -10.93
C ASN A 803 22.83 -44.82 -11.67
N LEU A 804 23.15 -44.14 -12.76
CA LEU A 804 24.44 -44.26 -13.43
C LEU A 804 25.50 -43.42 -12.71
N ILE A 805 26.54 -44.03 -12.22
CA ILE A 805 27.60 -43.33 -11.51
C ILE A 805 28.73 -43.04 -12.49
N LEU A 806 28.88 -41.76 -12.82
CA LEU A 806 30.03 -41.28 -13.57
C LEU A 806 31.25 -41.21 -12.65
N THR A 807 32.39 -41.69 -13.08
CA THR A 807 33.68 -41.57 -12.38
C THR A 807 34.73 -41.08 -13.34
N ILE A 808 35.40 -39.95 -13.01
CA ILE A 808 36.43 -39.31 -13.87
C ILE A 808 37.71 -39.11 -13.06
N THR A 809 38.85 -39.34 -13.76
CA THR A 809 40.18 -39.14 -13.20
C THR A 809 40.83 -37.84 -13.70
N ASP A 810 41.80 -37.33 -12.97
CA ASP A 810 42.61 -36.18 -13.35
C ASP A 810 43.34 -36.33 -14.69
N GLY A 811 43.63 -37.57 -15.10
CA GLY A 811 44.18 -37.91 -16.42
C GLY A 811 43.13 -37.84 -17.56
N GLY A 812 41.87 -37.47 -17.31
CA GLY A 812 40.79 -37.35 -18.32
C GLY A 812 40.22 -38.71 -18.75
N SER A 813 40.38 -39.76 -18.00
CA SER A 813 39.73 -41.07 -18.18
C SER A 813 38.47 -41.12 -17.36
N GLY A 814 37.38 -41.67 -17.93
CA GLY A 814 36.08 -41.75 -17.25
C GLY A 814 35.32 -42.99 -17.67
N LYS A 815 34.33 -43.34 -16.84
CA LYS A 815 33.37 -44.43 -17.11
C LYS A 815 32.03 -44.17 -16.43
N LEU A 816 31.01 -44.86 -16.88
CA LEU A 816 29.75 -45.03 -16.21
C LEU A 816 29.69 -46.40 -15.54
N SER A 817 29.16 -46.49 -14.35
CA SER A 817 28.91 -47.73 -13.62
C SER A 817 27.54 -47.72 -12.99
N SER A 818 26.88 -48.90 -12.85
CA SER A 818 25.61 -49.01 -12.16
C SER A 818 25.75 -48.73 -10.66
N SER A 819 24.81 -48.01 -10.06
CA SER A 819 24.69 -47.85 -8.61
C SER A 819 24.55 -49.22 -7.90
N HIS A 820 23.96 -50.22 -8.58
CA HIS A 820 23.81 -51.60 -8.05
C HIS A 820 25.14 -52.35 -7.95
N ASP A 821 26.22 -51.90 -8.63
CA ASP A 821 27.55 -52.47 -8.53
C ASP A 821 28.28 -52.06 -7.21
N TYR A 822 27.74 -51.02 -6.52
CA TYR A 822 28.24 -50.59 -5.22
C TYR A 822 27.36 -51.18 -4.11
N PRO A 823 27.85 -52.20 -3.38
CA PRO A 823 27.08 -52.87 -2.32
C PRO A 823 26.78 -51.92 -1.17
N VAL A 824 25.55 -51.93 -0.71
CA VAL A 824 25.15 -51.24 0.52
C VAL A 824 25.82 -51.94 1.71
N ARG A 825 26.59 -51.21 2.50
CA ARG A 825 27.31 -51.70 3.69
C ARG A 825 27.11 -50.74 4.86
N GLY A 826 27.41 -51.22 6.08
CA GLY A 826 27.46 -50.32 7.24
C GLY A 826 28.56 -49.26 7.08
N ARG A 827 28.26 -48.02 7.55
CA ARG A 827 29.23 -46.90 7.54
C ARG A 827 30.51 -47.20 8.31
N GLY A 828 31.59 -46.48 8.01
CA GLY A 828 32.87 -46.54 8.75
C GLY A 828 33.84 -47.66 8.34
N GLY A 829 33.47 -48.45 7.32
CA GLY A 829 34.38 -49.48 6.72
C GLY A 829 35.39 -48.86 5.75
N MET A 830 36.24 -49.68 5.17
CA MET A 830 37.27 -49.29 4.19
C MET A 830 36.72 -49.12 2.77
N GLY A 831 35.43 -49.39 2.56
CA GLY A 831 34.79 -49.33 1.25
C GLY A 831 35.25 -50.41 0.27
N VAL A 832 34.80 -50.26 -0.98
CA VAL A 832 35.12 -51.14 -2.12
C VAL A 832 35.90 -50.33 -3.17
N THR A 833 36.59 -51.02 -4.09
CA THR A 833 37.33 -50.35 -5.17
C THR A 833 36.35 -49.75 -6.18
N ALA A 834 36.36 -48.43 -6.43
CA ALA A 834 35.54 -47.72 -7.43
C ALA A 834 36.24 -47.74 -8.80
N MET A 835 37.55 -47.77 -8.84
CA MET A 835 38.34 -47.89 -10.05
C MET A 835 39.71 -48.49 -9.67
N ASP A 836 40.15 -49.52 -10.35
CA ASP A 836 41.44 -50.18 -10.03
C ASP A 836 42.64 -49.25 -10.25
N LYS A 837 43.58 -49.27 -9.31
CA LYS A 837 44.73 -48.39 -9.28
C LYS A 837 45.65 -48.58 -10.51
N ALA A 838 45.75 -49.78 -11.02
CA ALA A 838 46.58 -50.07 -12.20
C ALA A 838 45.96 -49.56 -13.52
N MET A 839 44.65 -49.40 -13.57
CA MET A 839 43.89 -49.05 -14.78
C MET A 839 43.34 -47.63 -14.77
N ARG A 840 43.51 -46.88 -13.70
CA ARG A 840 42.84 -45.59 -13.52
C ARG A 840 43.55 -44.42 -14.20
N GLY A 841 44.82 -44.48 -14.44
CA GLY A 841 45.60 -43.44 -15.16
C GLY A 841 45.74 -42.11 -14.45
N GLY A 842 45.47 -42.08 -13.11
CA GLY A 842 45.47 -40.85 -12.32
C GLY A 842 44.63 -40.98 -11.02
N GLU A 843 44.43 -39.90 -10.30
CA GLU A 843 43.54 -39.84 -9.13
C GLU A 843 42.10 -39.54 -9.54
N ILE A 844 41.12 -40.01 -8.76
CA ILE A 844 39.72 -39.66 -9.03
C ILE A 844 39.48 -38.22 -8.63
N VAL A 845 38.90 -37.43 -9.56
CA VAL A 845 38.55 -36.02 -9.37
C VAL A 845 37.04 -35.88 -9.06
N ALA A 846 36.18 -36.68 -9.72
CA ALA A 846 34.76 -36.60 -9.53
C ALA A 846 34.09 -37.97 -9.65
N SER A 847 33.04 -38.18 -8.83
CA SER A 847 32.17 -39.35 -8.96
C SER A 847 30.75 -38.96 -8.46
N PHE A 848 29.78 -38.96 -9.37
CA PHE A 848 28.40 -38.55 -9.06
C PHE A 848 27.39 -39.21 -10.00
N PRO A 849 26.11 -39.31 -9.60
CA PRO A 849 25.03 -39.86 -10.44
C PRO A 849 24.74 -38.94 -11.61
N VAL A 850 24.48 -39.56 -12.80
CA VAL A 850 24.06 -38.89 -14.04
C VAL A 850 23.00 -39.72 -14.74
N GLU A 851 22.24 -39.07 -15.66
CA GLU A 851 21.31 -39.74 -16.58
C GLU A 851 21.93 -39.79 -17.99
N MET A 852 21.40 -40.67 -18.86
CA MET A 852 22.01 -40.88 -20.19
C MET A 852 21.88 -39.66 -21.10
N ASP A 853 20.81 -38.91 -20.92
CA ASP A 853 20.51 -37.69 -21.71
C ASP A 853 21.26 -36.44 -21.18
N ASP A 854 21.95 -36.58 -20.04
CA ASP A 854 22.71 -35.51 -19.43
C ASP A 854 23.99 -35.19 -20.20
N GLN A 855 24.54 -34.03 -19.85
CA GLN A 855 25.82 -33.58 -20.37
C GLN A 855 26.73 -33.20 -19.21
N ILE A 856 28.03 -33.37 -19.41
CA ILE A 856 29.04 -32.96 -18.43
C ILE A 856 29.95 -31.91 -19.03
N MET A 857 30.44 -31.03 -18.19
CA MET A 857 31.51 -30.11 -18.54
C MET A 857 32.74 -30.47 -17.76
N LEU A 858 33.83 -30.73 -18.45
CA LEU A 858 35.16 -30.99 -17.86
C LEU A 858 35.99 -29.73 -18.02
N ALA A 859 36.73 -29.38 -16.95
CA ALA A 859 37.66 -28.26 -17.01
C ALA A 859 39.04 -28.69 -16.57
N THR A 860 40.07 -28.12 -17.20
CA THR A 860 41.47 -28.49 -16.97
C THR A 860 42.21 -27.37 -16.26
N SER A 861 43.35 -27.72 -15.66
CA SER A 861 44.29 -26.79 -14.99
C SER A 861 44.86 -25.69 -15.91
N LYS A 862 44.69 -25.80 -17.23
CA LYS A 862 45.08 -24.77 -18.22
C LYS A 862 43.92 -23.97 -18.79
N GLY A 863 42.75 -24.05 -18.14
CA GLY A 863 41.59 -23.25 -18.52
C GLY A 863 40.83 -23.79 -19.76
N GLN A 864 41.14 -24.99 -20.24
CA GLN A 864 40.36 -25.62 -21.30
C GLN A 864 39.11 -26.25 -20.71
N SER A 865 37.96 -26.05 -21.33
CA SER A 865 36.71 -26.70 -20.96
C SER A 865 36.09 -27.42 -22.18
N ILE A 866 35.54 -28.59 -21.94
CA ILE A 866 34.82 -29.37 -22.95
C ILE A 866 33.49 -29.83 -22.42
N ARG A 867 32.47 -29.78 -23.24
CA ARG A 867 31.13 -30.33 -22.98
C ARG A 867 31.01 -31.68 -23.68
N VAL A 868 30.72 -32.73 -22.92
CA VAL A 868 30.60 -34.08 -23.40
C VAL A 868 29.24 -34.65 -23.01
N PRO A 869 28.47 -35.24 -23.98
CA PRO A 869 27.26 -35.96 -23.63
C PRO A 869 27.61 -37.25 -22.89
N VAL A 870 26.79 -37.57 -21.89
CA VAL A 870 26.98 -38.78 -21.05
C VAL A 870 26.82 -40.04 -21.91
N GLU A 871 25.90 -40.05 -22.89
CA GLU A 871 25.67 -41.16 -23.83
C GLU A 871 26.94 -41.63 -24.53
N GLY A 872 27.94 -40.76 -24.69
CA GLY A 872 29.23 -41.10 -25.32
C GLY A 872 30.25 -41.80 -24.38
N ILE A 873 29.94 -41.93 -23.10
CA ILE A 873 30.86 -42.51 -22.10
C ILE A 873 30.55 -43.98 -21.89
N SER A 874 31.57 -44.83 -21.96
CA SER A 874 31.39 -46.30 -21.87
C SER A 874 30.90 -46.74 -20.50
N PHE A 875 29.85 -47.58 -20.51
CA PHE A 875 29.36 -48.26 -19.32
C PHE A 875 30.32 -49.43 -18.96
N ARG A 876 30.83 -49.48 -17.73
CA ARG A 876 31.78 -50.47 -17.30
C ARG A 876 31.51 -50.91 -15.85
N SER A 877 32.07 -52.04 -15.44
CA SER A 877 32.00 -52.48 -14.05
C SER A 877 32.77 -51.51 -13.11
N ARG A 878 32.37 -51.55 -11.85
CA ARG A 878 32.93 -50.67 -10.77
C ARG A 878 34.46 -50.73 -10.68
N SER A 879 35.03 -51.91 -10.78
CA SER A 879 36.51 -52.08 -10.67
C SER A 879 37.28 -51.81 -11.96
N ALA A 880 36.62 -51.81 -13.13
CA ALA A 880 37.27 -51.64 -14.42
C ALA A 880 37.88 -50.24 -14.58
N GLY A 881 38.87 -50.13 -15.47
CA GLY A 881 39.45 -48.85 -15.88
C GLY A 881 38.46 -48.03 -16.74
N GLY A 882 38.66 -46.71 -16.78
CA GLY A 882 37.89 -45.79 -17.63
C GLY A 882 38.37 -45.77 -19.09
N VAL A 883 37.55 -45.16 -19.98
CA VAL A 883 37.97 -44.79 -21.30
C VAL A 883 38.39 -43.34 -21.35
N LYS A 884 39.12 -42.96 -22.37
CA LYS A 884 39.51 -41.56 -22.56
C LYS A 884 38.31 -40.70 -22.93
N VAL A 885 37.87 -39.88 -21.99
CA VAL A 885 36.76 -38.93 -22.20
C VAL A 885 37.29 -37.58 -22.69
N PHE A 886 38.49 -37.21 -22.21
CA PHE A 886 39.15 -35.98 -22.59
C PHE A 886 40.65 -36.17 -22.75
N ASN A 887 41.20 -35.60 -23.83
CA ASN A 887 42.68 -35.64 -24.05
C ASN A 887 43.33 -34.46 -23.34
N THR A 888 43.90 -34.70 -22.18
CA THR A 888 44.73 -33.73 -21.45
C THR A 888 46.04 -33.49 -22.18
N GLY A 889 46.48 -32.23 -22.27
CA GLY A 889 47.77 -31.84 -22.81
C GLY A 889 48.93 -32.27 -21.87
N LYS A 890 50.16 -32.08 -22.33
CA LYS A 890 51.34 -32.40 -21.51
C LYS A 890 51.39 -31.50 -20.26
N ASN A 891 51.38 -32.08 -19.08
CA ASN A 891 51.27 -31.41 -17.77
C ASN A 891 49.94 -30.66 -17.60
N GLU A 892 48.89 -31.23 -18.08
CA GLU A 892 47.53 -30.75 -17.92
C GLU A 892 46.69 -31.83 -17.25
N VAL A 893 45.91 -31.46 -16.23
CA VAL A 893 45.05 -32.36 -15.48
C VAL A 893 43.63 -31.83 -15.46
N VAL A 894 42.66 -32.73 -15.39
CA VAL A 894 41.27 -32.36 -15.14
C VAL A 894 41.13 -31.93 -13.67
N VAL A 895 40.66 -30.75 -13.42
CA VAL A 895 40.52 -30.20 -12.06
C VAL A 895 39.05 -30.15 -11.61
N SER A 896 38.10 -30.09 -12.56
CA SER A 896 36.67 -30.01 -12.22
C SER A 896 35.80 -30.71 -13.26
N VAL A 897 34.72 -31.31 -12.78
CA VAL A 897 33.68 -31.94 -13.61
C VAL A 897 32.33 -31.44 -13.10
N ALA A 898 31.61 -30.70 -13.93
CA ALA A 898 30.29 -30.17 -13.63
C ALA A 898 29.23 -30.94 -14.42
N TYR A 899 28.09 -31.13 -13.79
CA TYR A 899 26.89 -31.76 -14.32
C TYR A 899 25.96 -30.71 -14.94
N ILE A 900 25.39 -31.02 -16.10
CA ILE A 900 24.38 -30.22 -16.80
C ILE A 900 23.23 -31.15 -17.11
N ALA A 901 22.10 -30.97 -16.39
CA ALA A 901 20.86 -31.69 -16.71
C ALA A 901 20.35 -31.28 -18.09
N ASP A 902 19.96 -32.24 -18.92
CA ASP A 902 19.23 -31.94 -20.15
C ASP A 902 17.76 -31.74 -19.78
N GLN A 903 17.20 -30.56 -20.04
CA GLN A 903 15.75 -30.36 -19.99
C GLN A 903 15.19 -30.88 -21.29
N ALA A 904 14.33 -31.88 -21.22
CA ALA A 904 13.54 -32.35 -22.35
C ALA A 904 12.78 -31.14 -22.94
N ASP A 905 13.07 -30.80 -24.21
CA ASP A 905 12.22 -29.94 -24.99
C ASP A 905 10.81 -30.58 -25.03
N GLU A 906 9.82 -29.95 -24.37
CA GLU A 906 8.43 -30.21 -24.71
C GLU A 906 8.29 -29.78 -26.18
N ASP A 907 8.34 -30.76 -27.07
CA ASP A 907 8.08 -30.61 -28.50
C ASP A 907 6.67 -30.01 -28.66
N GLU A 908 6.58 -28.71 -28.96
CA GLU A 908 5.43 -28.19 -29.70
C GLU A 908 5.38 -28.88 -31.07
N ASP A 909 4.52 -29.85 -31.18
CA ASP A 909 4.04 -30.36 -32.48
C ASP A 909 3.41 -29.21 -33.26
N GLY A 910 4.24 -28.45 -33.92
CA GLY A 910 3.86 -27.50 -34.96
C GLY A 910 3.67 -28.22 -36.27
N GLU A 911 2.47 -28.72 -36.54
CA GLU A 911 2.04 -29.11 -37.90
C GLU A 911 2.27 -27.91 -38.83
N GLY A 912 3.27 -28.08 -39.69
CA GLY A 912 3.47 -27.25 -40.85
C GLY A 912 2.43 -27.55 -41.93
N ASP A 913 1.50 -26.65 -42.10
CA ASP A 913 0.69 -26.63 -43.31
C ASP A 913 1.35 -25.72 -44.35
N ALA A 914 2.03 -26.37 -45.28
CA ALA A 914 2.45 -25.77 -46.54
C ALA A 914 1.30 -25.88 -47.55
N ALA A 915 0.71 -24.77 -47.92
CA ALA A 915 -0.10 -24.71 -49.15
C ALA A 915 0.04 -23.33 -49.81
N GLU A 916 0.58 -23.37 -50.95
CA GLU A 916 0.49 -22.49 -52.09
C GLU A 916 -0.76 -21.58 -52.20
N ALA A 917 -0.57 -20.30 -52.45
CA ALA A 917 -0.96 -19.53 -53.65
C ALA A 917 -0.77 -18.03 -53.38
#